data_b6f55c350cf4efa96dac7027aea850ba
#
_entry.id   b6f55c350cf4efa96dac7027aea850ba
#
_cell.length_a   1.000
_cell.length_b   1.000
_cell.length_c   1.000
_cell.angle_alpha   90.00
_cell.angle_beta   90.00
_cell.angle_gamma   90.00
#
_symmetry.space_group_name_H-M   'P 1'
#
loop_
_entity.id
_entity.type
_entity.pdbx_description
1 polymer ?
#
loop_
_entity_poly.entity_id
_entity_poly.type
_entity_poly.pdbx_seq_one_letter_code
_entity_poly.pdbx_strand_id
1 'polypeptide(L)'
;MSTQQSPQTPDRSPDGLEWTELDRRAVDTARLLAADAVQQVGNGHPGTAMSLAPAAYTIFQKVMRHDPADPEWTGRDRFVLSPGHTSLTLYTQLFLSGYELSLDDLKAFRTHGSKTPGHPEYGHTAGVETTTGPLGQGVANAVGMAMAARYERGLFDPETPRGESPFDHTIWAIVSDGDLEEGISAEASSLAGHQKLGNLVFLYDDNHISIEGDTATAFSEDVLGRYEAYGWHVQRIEPTADGDVDVRALHTALRAAQAETGRPSIIAMRTIIAWPAPNAQNTEASHGSALGADEIAATKRVLGFDPEQTFQVDADVLAHARTALDRGAEEHAAWDKRIAEWRAAQPERAELFDRVVAGQLPEGWETALPVFEPGTSVATRAASGKVLQALGGVLPELWGGSADLAGSNNTTIDKTSSFLPEGNPLPEADPYGRTVHFGIREHSMAAEMNGIALHGNTRIYGGTFLVFSDYMRNAVRLSALMQLPVTYVWTHDSIGLGEDGPTHQPVEHLASLRAIPGLNVVRPADANETTVAWAEILRRHATNPAPHGLALTRQGVPVYEVNAEAAKGGYVLREASTGTPDVVLVATGSEVHLAVEARELLEAEGVGTRVVSMPSVEWFEEQPAEYRQSVLPPSVKARVAVEAGIGLTWYRYVGDHGRIVSLEHFGASADAKTLFAEFGFTAENVAAAARESLAAARG
;
A
#
# COMPACT_ATOMS: atom_id res chain seq x y z
N MET A 1 -15.07 48.78 43.02
CA MET A 1 -13.63 48.43 43.08
C MET A 1 -13.46 47.28 42.13
N SER A 2 -12.93 47.59 40.96
CA SER A 2 -12.71 46.59 39.86
C SER A 2 -11.37 45.91 40.16
N THR A 3 -11.39 44.64 40.44
CA THR A 3 -10.18 43.81 40.52
C THR A 3 -9.77 43.41 39.10
N GLN A 4 -8.79 44.15 38.57
CA GLN A 4 -8.05 43.66 37.38
C GLN A 4 -7.29 42.39 37.79
N GLN A 5 -7.67 41.27 37.19
CA GLN A 5 -6.84 40.06 37.15
C GLN A 5 -5.63 40.37 36.25
N SER A 6 -4.44 40.26 36.83
CA SER A 6 -3.19 40.29 36.09
C SER A 6 -3.11 39.09 35.15
N PRO A 7 -2.55 39.26 33.94
CA PRO A 7 -2.33 38.11 33.04
C PRO A 7 -1.39 37.13 33.77
N GLN A 8 -1.86 35.90 33.96
CA GLN A 8 -1.04 34.79 34.45
C GLN A 8 0.04 34.53 33.39
N THR A 9 1.31 34.64 33.80
CA THR A 9 2.44 34.16 33.00
C THR A 9 2.23 32.67 32.73
N PRO A 10 2.40 32.19 31.47
CA PRO A 10 2.27 30.77 31.20
C PRO A 10 3.26 29.99 32.06
N ASP A 11 2.76 28.99 32.74
CA ASP A 11 3.55 28.05 33.54
C ASP A 11 4.38 27.19 32.59
N ARG A 12 5.59 27.63 32.27
CA ARG A 12 6.55 26.80 31.52
C ARG A 12 7.04 25.71 32.46
N SER A 13 6.44 24.55 32.32
CA SER A 13 6.86 23.35 33.03
C SER A 13 8.29 22.92 32.59
N PRO A 14 8.99 22.13 33.42
CA PRO A 14 10.35 21.64 33.13
C PRO A 14 10.48 20.87 31.79
N ASP A 15 9.36 20.34 31.25
CA ASP A 15 9.26 19.59 29.99
C ASP A 15 9.04 20.49 28.76
N GLY A 16 8.91 21.80 28.93
CA GLY A 16 8.71 22.77 27.85
C GLY A 16 7.31 22.79 27.25
N LEU A 17 6.37 21.98 27.74
CA LEU A 17 4.99 21.95 27.24
C LEU A 17 4.22 23.19 27.73
N GLU A 18 3.74 23.99 26.80
CA GLU A 18 2.73 25.01 27.06
C GLU A 18 1.34 24.37 26.83
N TRP A 19 0.58 24.17 27.92
CA TRP A 19 -0.77 23.58 27.90
C TRP A 19 -1.72 24.51 28.63
N THR A 20 -2.63 25.12 27.90
CA THR A 20 -3.54 26.16 28.37
C THR A 20 -4.96 25.61 28.57
N GLU A 21 -5.84 26.44 29.15
CA GLU A 21 -7.26 26.14 29.25
C GLU A 21 -7.92 26.00 27.85
N LEU A 22 -7.42 26.76 26.86
CA LEU A 22 -7.90 26.64 25.47
C LEU A 22 -7.49 25.30 24.83
N ASP A 23 -6.30 24.78 25.15
CA ASP A 23 -5.89 23.42 24.70
C ASP A 23 -6.81 22.36 25.28
N ARG A 24 -7.08 22.41 26.61
CA ARG A 24 -8.01 21.50 27.26
C ARG A 24 -9.41 21.58 26.62
N ARG A 25 -9.91 22.79 26.42
CA ARG A 25 -11.23 23.02 25.80
C ARG A 25 -11.28 22.52 24.34
N ALA A 26 -10.19 22.63 23.59
CA ALA A 26 -10.08 22.11 22.22
C ALA A 26 -10.13 20.58 22.19
N VAL A 27 -9.46 19.93 23.14
CA VAL A 27 -9.55 18.45 23.32
C VAL A 27 -10.98 18.03 23.63
N ASP A 28 -11.65 18.69 24.57
CA ASP A 28 -13.03 18.39 24.93
C ASP A 28 -14.01 18.65 23.76
N THR A 29 -13.73 19.69 22.96
CA THR A 29 -14.44 19.94 21.69
C THR A 29 -14.28 18.77 20.73
N ALA A 30 -13.06 18.24 20.52
CA ALA A 30 -12.81 17.11 19.65
C ALA A 30 -13.59 15.86 20.10
N ARG A 31 -13.62 15.56 21.42
CA ARG A 31 -14.40 14.46 22.01
C ARG A 31 -15.89 14.57 21.65
N LEU A 32 -16.46 15.75 21.87
CA LEU A 32 -17.88 15.97 21.64
C LEU A 32 -18.25 16.03 20.16
N LEU A 33 -17.40 16.58 19.30
CA LEU A 33 -17.58 16.51 17.86
C LEU A 33 -17.64 15.07 17.35
N ALA A 34 -16.77 14.19 17.88
CA ALA A 34 -16.79 12.78 17.53
C ALA A 34 -18.08 12.08 18.01
N ALA A 35 -18.50 12.34 19.24
CA ALA A 35 -19.74 11.79 19.78
C ALA A 35 -20.97 12.29 19.01
N ASP A 36 -21.06 13.60 18.76
CA ASP A 36 -22.19 14.22 18.02
C ASP A 36 -22.26 13.71 16.58
N ALA A 37 -21.11 13.55 15.87
CA ALA A 37 -21.09 13.06 14.50
C ALA A 37 -21.59 11.61 14.39
N VAL A 38 -21.17 10.73 15.30
CA VAL A 38 -21.68 9.35 15.35
C VAL A 38 -23.14 9.31 15.73
N GLN A 39 -23.57 10.13 16.68
CA GLN A 39 -24.98 10.21 17.11
C GLN A 39 -25.88 10.69 15.98
N GLN A 40 -25.43 11.67 15.18
CA GLN A 40 -26.22 12.21 14.06
C GLN A 40 -26.48 11.17 12.98
N VAL A 41 -25.48 10.37 12.63
CA VAL A 41 -25.63 9.31 11.60
C VAL A 41 -26.18 8.00 12.18
N GLY A 42 -26.12 7.81 13.49
CA GLY A 42 -26.65 6.64 14.20
C GLY A 42 -25.75 5.40 14.16
N ASN A 43 -24.54 5.49 13.61
CA ASN A 43 -23.55 4.41 13.57
C ASN A 43 -22.12 4.95 13.50
N GLY A 44 -21.17 4.22 14.04
CA GLY A 44 -19.75 4.59 14.07
C GLY A 44 -19.08 4.24 15.39
N HIS A 45 -17.85 4.74 15.59
CA HIS A 45 -16.98 4.38 16.69
C HIS A 45 -16.59 5.64 17.50
N PRO A 46 -17.46 6.09 18.45
CA PRO A 46 -17.19 7.33 19.18
C PRO A 46 -16.20 7.16 20.33
N GLY A 47 -16.20 6.00 21.00
CA GLY A 47 -15.51 5.82 22.27
C GLY A 47 -14.01 6.03 22.19
N THR A 48 -13.35 5.39 21.23
CA THR A 48 -11.90 5.53 21.02
C THR A 48 -11.55 6.94 20.54
N ALA A 49 -12.39 7.58 19.69
CA ALA A 49 -12.15 8.96 19.28
C ALA A 49 -12.22 9.95 20.45
N MET A 50 -13.03 9.66 21.47
CA MET A 50 -13.11 10.46 22.69
C MET A 50 -11.88 10.25 23.56
N SER A 51 -11.47 9.01 23.84
CA SER A 51 -10.29 8.73 24.68
C SER A 51 -8.97 9.16 24.05
N LEU A 52 -8.84 9.07 22.72
CA LEU A 52 -7.63 9.48 21.99
C LEU A 52 -7.56 10.97 21.67
N ALA A 53 -8.60 11.77 21.93
CA ALA A 53 -8.59 13.19 21.60
C ALA A 53 -7.39 13.95 22.18
N PRO A 54 -6.98 13.77 23.47
CA PRO A 54 -5.79 14.45 24.02
C PRO A 54 -4.51 14.04 23.30
N ALA A 55 -4.39 12.75 22.95
CA ALA A 55 -3.22 12.19 22.29
C ALA A 55 -3.05 12.74 20.86
N ALA A 56 -4.10 12.66 20.07
CA ALA A 56 -4.11 13.19 18.71
C ALA A 56 -3.89 14.71 18.70
N TYR A 57 -4.52 15.45 19.61
CA TYR A 57 -4.30 16.89 19.76
C TYR A 57 -2.85 17.21 20.12
N THR A 58 -2.24 16.46 21.04
CA THR A 58 -0.84 16.67 21.43
C THR A 58 0.10 16.45 20.23
N ILE A 59 -0.13 15.40 19.44
CA ILE A 59 0.67 15.14 18.24
C ILE A 59 0.52 16.32 17.26
N PHE A 60 -0.70 16.67 16.85
CA PHE A 60 -0.96 17.67 15.83
C PHE A 60 -0.60 19.10 16.27
N GLN A 61 -0.82 19.44 17.53
CA GLN A 61 -0.67 20.81 18.01
C GLN A 61 0.69 21.11 18.67
N LYS A 62 1.40 20.08 19.15
CA LYS A 62 2.59 20.32 19.99
C LYS A 62 3.87 19.63 19.50
N VAL A 63 3.76 18.60 18.62
CA VAL A 63 4.91 17.74 18.32
C VAL A 63 5.17 17.58 16.83
N MET A 64 4.16 17.26 16.03
CA MET A 64 4.29 16.95 14.62
C MET A 64 4.56 18.20 13.77
N ARG A 65 5.49 18.07 12.84
CA ARG A 65 5.78 19.09 11.83
C ARG A 65 4.84 18.91 10.64
N HIS A 66 3.94 19.85 10.44
CA HIS A 66 2.98 19.84 9.34
C HIS A 66 2.53 21.25 8.97
N ASP A 67 2.10 21.43 7.74
CA ASP A 67 1.47 22.66 7.26
C ASP A 67 0.04 22.36 6.79
N PRO A 68 -0.99 22.74 7.56
CA PRO A 68 -2.38 22.49 7.17
C PRO A 68 -2.80 23.19 5.87
N ALA A 69 -2.09 24.27 5.48
CA ALA A 69 -2.34 25.00 4.23
C ALA A 69 -1.72 24.30 3.01
N ASP A 70 -0.71 23.43 3.21
CA ASP A 70 -0.09 22.61 2.18
C ASP A 70 0.07 21.15 2.68
N PRO A 71 -1.00 20.35 2.67
CA PRO A 71 -0.98 18.96 3.14
C PRO A 71 -0.06 18.03 2.33
N GLU A 72 0.37 18.44 1.13
CA GLU A 72 1.29 17.69 0.27
C GLU A 72 2.76 18.12 0.43
N TRP A 73 3.04 19.07 1.31
CA TRP A 73 4.40 19.53 1.58
C TRP A 73 5.38 18.36 1.84
N THR A 74 6.41 18.25 1.01
CA THR A 74 7.36 17.12 1.04
C THR A 74 8.10 17.02 2.39
N GLY A 75 8.43 18.16 3.03
CA GLY A 75 9.16 18.21 4.31
C GLY A 75 8.33 17.93 5.55
N ARG A 76 7.03 17.63 5.43
CA ARG A 76 6.16 17.33 6.57
C ARG A 76 6.50 15.98 7.22
N ASP A 77 6.19 15.81 8.49
CA ASP A 77 6.04 14.49 9.10
C ASP A 77 4.83 13.76 8.52
N ARG A 78 4.72 12.47 8.73
CA ARG A 78 3.55 11.67 8.30
C ARG A 78 2.79 11.17 9.51
N PHE A 79 1.46 11.17 9.43
CA PHE A 79 0.60 10.64 10.47
C PHE A 79 -0.30 9.52 9.96
N VAL A 80 -0.22 8.35 10.57
CA VAL A 80 -1.02 7.17 10.26
C VAL A 80 -1.95 6.84 11.41
N LEU A 81 -3.26 6.82 11.14
CA LEU A 81 -4.25 6.27 12.06
C LEU A 81 -4.53 4.83 11.65
N SER A 82 -3.85 3.86 12.28
CA SER A 82 -3.99 2.44 11.93
C SER A 82 -5.37 1.89 12.30
N PRO A 83 -5.95 2.17 13.51
CA PRO A 83 -7.32 1.78 13.82
C PRO A 83 -8.32 2.68 13.07
N GLY A 84 -8.47 2.47 11.77
CA GLY A 84 -9.25 3.35 10.88
C GLY A 84 -10.71 3.50 11.27
N HIS A 85 -11.28 2.58 12.05
CA HIS A 85 -12.64 2.69 12.57
C HIS A 85 -12.85 3.93 13.45
N THR A 86 -11.82 4.39 14.17
CA THR A 86 -11.85 5.63 14.93
C THR A 86 -11.50 6.87 14.09
N SER A 87 -11.94 6.92 12.84
CA SER A 87 -11.59 7.97 11.87
C SER A 87 -11.81 9.40 12.36
N LEU A 88 -12.79 9.61 13.26
CA LEU A 88 -13.05 10.90 13.88
C LEU A 88 -11.89 11.39 14.77
N THR A 89 -11.04 10.49 15.28
CA THR A 89 -9.76 10.87 15.91
C THR A 89 -8.91 11.73 14.97
N LEU A 90 -8.83 11.35 13.70
CA LEU A 90 -8.09 12.12 12.68
C LEU A 90 -8.88 13.33 12.17
N TYR A 91 -10.15 13.14 11.79
CA TYR A 91 -10.93 14.21 11.17
C TYR A 91 -11.14 15.41 12.08
N THR A 92 -11.30 15.20 13.41
CA THR A 92 -11.41 16.32 14.35
C THR A 92 -10.10 17.12 14.43
N GLN A 93 -8.94 16.46 14.33
CA GLN A 93 -7.65 17.17 14.32
C GLN A 93 -7.42 17.91 13.01
N LEU A 94 -7.77 17.32 11.86
CA LEU A 94 -7.70 18.01 10.58
C LEU A 94 -8.58 19.28 10.58
N PHE A 95 -9.81 19.20 11.10
CA PHE A 95 -10.70 20.34 11.24
C PHE A 95 -10.13 21.42 12.18
N LEU A 96 -9.69 21.02 13.36
CA LEU A 96 -9.17 21.96 14.37
C LEU A 96 -7.86 22.61 13.90
N SER A 97 -6.97 21.89 13.24
CA SER A 97 -5.71 22.41 12.74
C SER A 97 -5.84 23.32 11.52
N GLY A 98 -6.99 23.30 10.83
CA GLY A 98 -7.24 24.19 9.71
C GLY A 98 -6.97 23.60 8.33
N TYR A 99 -6.92 22.26 8.20
CA TYR A 99 -6.99 21.60 6.89
C TYR A 99 -8.30 21.90 6.17
N GLU A 100 -8.40 21.55 4.89
CA GLU A 100 -9.59 21.77 4.08
C GLU A 100 -10.77 20.85 4.49
N LEU A 101 -11.16 20.97 5.76
CA LEU A 101 -12.27 20.25 6.37
C LEU A 101 -13.13 21.22 7.20
N SER A 102 -14.41 21.26 6.92
CA SER A 102 -15.37 22.14 7.60
C SER A 102 -16.17 21.41 8.70
N LEU A 103 -16.85 22.18 9.56
CA LEU A 103 -17.77 21.61 10.52
C LEU A 103 -18.94 20.88 9.85
N ASP A 104 -19.36 21.32 8.68
CA ASP A 104 -20.44 20.68 7.94
C ASP A 104 -19.97 19.33 7.33
N ASP A 105 -18.69 19.19 7.01
CA ASP A 105 -18.11 17.90 6.62
C ASP A 105 -18.14 16.90 7.80
N LEU A 106 -17.88 17.35 9.03
CA LEU A 106 -18.01 16.50 10.22
C LEU A 106 -19.47 16.10 10.49
N LYS A 107 -20.42 17.03 10.27
CA LYS A 107 -21.87 16.71 10.34
C LYS A 107 -22.31 15.72 9.26
N ALA A 108 -21.64 15.71 8.11
CA ALA A 108 -21.90 14.79 7.01
C ALA A 108 -21.16 13.43 7.16
N PHE A 109 -20.60 13.14 8.34
CA PHE A 109 -19.86 11.91 8.61
C PHE A 109 -20.61 10.65 8.11
N ARG A 110 -19.90 9.76 7.40
CA ARG A 110 -20.44 8.52 6.82
C ARG A 110 -21.60 8.68 5.84
N THR A 111 -21.80 9.86 5.27
CA THR A 111 -22.80 10.04 4.21
C THR A 111 -22.16 9.95 2.82
N HIS A 112 -22.96 9.58 1.81
CA HIS A 112 -22.44 9.42 0.45
C HIS A 112 -21.85 10.73 -0.09
N GLY A 113 -20.59 10.65 -0.56
CA GLY A 113 -19.85 11.79 -1.13
C GLY A 113 -19.32 12.79 -0.10
N SER A 114 -19.42 12.51 1.22
CA SER A 114 -18.83 13.38 2.23
C SER A 114 -17.30 13.23 2.27
N LYS A 115 -16.61 14.31 2.71
CA LYS A 115 -15.16 14.30 2.96
C LYS A 115 -14.75 13.49 4.21
N THR A 116 -15.71 12.94 4.95
CA THR A 116 -15.49 12.19 6.19
C THR A 116 -16.08 10.78 6.11
N PRO A 117 -15.53 9.90 5.25
CA PRO A 117 -15.94 8.49 5.17
C PRO A 117 -15.75 7.78 6.50
N GLY A 118 -16.38 6.61 6.65
CA GLY A 118 -16.37 5.85 7.90
C GLY A 118 -14.99 5.38 8.37
N HIS A 119 -14.07 5.23 7.44
CA HIS A 119 -12.65 4.96 7.65
C HIS A 119 -11.84 5.92 6.79
N PRO A 120 -10.60 6.31 7.17
CA PRO A 120 -9.80 7.21 6.36
C PRO A 120 -9.50 6.63 4.97
N GLU A 121 -9.65 7.46 3.94
CA GLU A 121 -9.38 7.10 2.55
C GLU A 121 -8.35 8.05 1.94
N TYR A 122 -7.23 7.50 1.48
CA TYR A 122 -6.17 8.24 0.79
C TYR A 122 -6.69 8.85 -0.51
N GLY A 123 -6.32 10.10 -0.77
CA GLY A 123 -6.77 10.83 -1.95
C GLY A 123 -8.22 11.36 -1.89
N HIS A 124 -8.96 11.06 -0.80
CA HIS A 124 -10.33 11.50 -0.60
C HIS A 124 -10.44 12.69 0.37
N THR A 125 -9.67 12.67 1.45
CA THR A 125 -9.62 13.72 2.47
C THR A 125 -8.21 14.28 2.57
N ALA A 126 -8.03 15.60 2.39
CA ALA A 126 -6.72 16.24 2.53
C ALA A 126 -6.12 16.00 3.93
N GLY A 127 -4.85 15.61 3.98
CA GLY A 127 -4.16 15.25 5.22
C GLY A 127 -4.31 13.79 5.66
N VAL A 128 -5.01 12.94 4.89
CA VAL A 128 -5.06 11.49 5.11
C VAL A 128 -3.93 10.82 4.33
N GLU A 129 -2.94 10.27 5.04
CA GLU A 129 -1.71 9.69 4.45
C GLU A 129 -1.90 8.27 3.91
N THR A 130 -2.90 7.52 4.37
CA THR A 130 -3.19 6.16 3.91
C THR A 130 -4.63 5.76 4.17
N THR A 131 -5.16 4.86 3.35
CA THR A 131 -6.43 4.19 3.60
C THR A 131 -6.24 3.11 4.66
N THR A 132 -6.99 3.22 5.76
CA THR A 132 -7.02 2.23 6.84
C THR A 132 -8.44 1.73 7.08
N GLY A 133 -8.58 0.70 7.91
CA GLY A 133 -9.85 0.02 8.17
C GLY A 133 -9.62 -1.47 8.43
N PRO A 134 -8.96 -2.22 7.52
CA PRO A 134 -8.39 -3.52 7.89
C PRO A 134 -7.24 -3.32 8.87
N LEU A 135 -7.39 -3.87 10.10
CA LEU A 135 -6.43 -3.69 11.18
C LEU A 135 -5.03 -4.24 10.82
N GLY A 136 -4.00 -3.65 11.40
CA GLY A 136 -2.60 -3.99 11.13
C GLY A 136 -2.03 -3.42 9.84
N GLN A 137 -2.86 -3.04 8.85
CA GLN A 137 -2.35 -2.48 7.57
C GLN A 137 -1.66 -1.14 7.78
N GLY A 138 -2.22 -0.25 8.61
CA GLY A 138 -1.62 1.03 8.95
C GLY A 138 -0.27 0.88 9.67
N VAL A 139 -0.12 -0.14 10.53
CA VAL A 139 1.15 -0.50 11.17
C VAL A 139 2.23 -0.74 10.12
N ALA A 140 1.96 -1.63 9.16
CA ALA A 140 2.92 -1.98 8.11
C ALA A 140 3.14 -0.83 7.12
N ASN A 141 2.10 -0.04 6.79
CA ASN A 141 2.26 1.18 5.96
C ASN A 141 3.20 2.19 6.64
N ALA A 142 3.07 2.42 7.94
CA ALA A 142 3.97 3.32 8.69
C ALA A 142 5.42 2.82 8.67
N VAL A 143 5.65 1.52 8.79
CA VAL A 143 6.99 0.91 8.62
C VAL A 143 7.53 1.19 7.22
N GLY A 144 6.73 0.96 6.19
CA GLY A 144 7.11 1.25 4.80
C GLY A 144 7.44 2.72 4.56
N MET A 145 6.64 3.66 5.11
CA MET A 145 6.95 5.09 5.04
C MET A 145 8.28 5.42 5.71
N ALA A 146 8.58 4.81 6.87
CA ALA A 146 9.83 5.04 7.58
C ALA A 146 11.05 4.48 6.81
N MET A 147 10.88 3.35 6.13
CA MET A 147 11.90 2.79 5.22
C MET A 147 12.14 3.73 4.03
N ALA A 148 11.06 4.22 3.40
CA ALA A 148 11.13 5.16 2.27
C ALA A 148 11.84 6.46 2.65
N ALA A 149 11.49 7.05 3.80
CA ALA A 149 12.16 8.24 4.33
C ALA A 149 13.67 8.05 4.50
N ARG A 150 14.10 6.89 5.01
CA ARG A 150 15.53 6.56 5.13
C ARG A 150 16.19 6.36 3.77
N TYR A 151 15.53 5.69 2.82
CA TYR A 151 16.06 5.51 1.47
C TYR A 151 16.16 6.84 0.72
N GLU A 152 15.13 7.67 0.77
CA GLU A 152 15.11 9.03 0.21
C GLU A 152 16.26 9.88 0.76
N ARG A 153 16.45 9.82 2.08
CA ARG A 153 17.56 10.48 2.76
C ARG A 153 18.93 10.05 2.18
N GLY A 154 19.12 8.76 1.93
CA GLY A 154 20.33 8.21 1.30
C GLY A 154 20.49 8.65 -0.14
N LEU A 155 19.40 8.71 -0.90
CA LEU A 155 19.41 9.08 -2.31
C LEU A 155 19.78 10.56 -2.51
N PHE A 156 19.28 11.44 -1.66
CA PHE A 156 19.40 12.88 -1.87
C PHE A 156 20.43 13.53 -0.96
N ASP A 157 20.53 13.14 0.31
CA ASP A 157 21.38 13.87 1.27
C ASP A 157 21.98 12.96 2.37
N PRO A 158 22.81 11.96 2.03
CA PRO A 158 23.32 10.97 2.97
C PRO A 158 24.34 11.53 3.98
N GLU A 159 24.98 12.66 3.71
CA GLU A 159 26.15 13.17 4.44
C GLU A 159 25.79 14.20 5.52
N THR A 160 24.67 14.91 5.38
CA THR A 160 24.22 15.91 6.35
C THR A 160 23.86 15.24 7.69
N PRO A 161 24.26 15.78 8.86
CA PRO A 161 23.87 15.20 10.13
C PRO A 161 22.36 15.09 10.28
N ARG A 162 21.89 14.03 10.99
CA ARG A 162 20.48 13.85 11.27
C ARG A 162 19.91 15.02 12.06
N GLY A 163 18.73 15.50 11.71
CA GLY A 163 18.04 16.67 12.24
C GLY A 163 18.37 17.97 11.49
N GLU A 164 19.39 17.96 10.63
CA GLU A 164 19.80 19.13 9.84
C GLU A 164 19.38 19.01 8.35
N SER A 165 19.14 17.81 7.86
CA SER A 165 18.74 17.58 6.48
C SER A 165 17.30 18.00 6.20
N PRO A 166 16.99 18.57 5.01
CA PRO A 166 15.62 18.84 4.60
C PRO A 166 14.78 17.56 4.37
N PHE A 167 15.43 16.39 4.30
CA PHE A 167 14.77 15.09 4.10
C PHE A 167 14.52 14.33 5.41
N ASP A 168 14.87 14.91 6.56
CA ASP A 168 14.59 14.32 7.85
C ASP A 168 13.15 14.61 8.28
N HIS A 169 12.37 13.57 8.56
CA HIS A 169 11.04 13.66 9.15
C HIS A 169 10.68 12.39 9.92
N THR A 170 9.64 12.51 10.75
CA THR A 170 9.15 11.44 11.61
C THR A 170 7.85 10.85 11.04
N ILE A 171 7.70 9.53 11.17
CA ILE A 171 6.45 8.82 10.91
C ILE A 171 5.78 8.54 12.24
N TRP A 172 4.62 9.13 12.47
CA TRP A 172 3.77 8.96 13.63
C TRP A 172 2.64 7.99 13.31
N ALA A 173 2.38 7.03 14.16
CA ALA A 173 1.22 6.18 14.01
C ALA A 173 0.52 5.97 15.35
N ILE A 174 -0.82 6.07 15.36
CA ILE A 174 -1.64 5.53 16.44
C ILE A 174 -2.00 4.11 16.06
N VAL A 175 -1.81 3.16 16.99
CA VAL A 175 -2.11 1.75 16.85
C VAL A 175 -2.97 1.28 18.02
N SER A 176 -3.80 0.24 17.83
CA SER A 176 -4.72 -0.28 18.84
C SER A 176 -4.42 -1.74 19.22
N ASP A 177 -5.09 -2.26 20.24
CA ASP A 177 -5.05 -3.68 20.60
C ASP A 177 -5.28 -4.57 19.38
N GLY A 178 -6.36 -4.32 18.64
CA GLY A 178 -6.68 -5.10 17.44
C GLY A 178 -5.66 -4.99 16.31
N ASP A 179 -4.99 -3.82 16.14
CA ASP A 179 -3.87 -3.74 15.22
C ASP A 179 -2.73 -4.67 15.65
N LEU A 180 -2.44 -4.75 16.94
CA LEU A 180 -1.31 -5.52 17.47
C LEU A 180 -1.62 -7.02 17.64
N GLU A 181 -2.89 -7.43 17.60
CA GLU A 181 -3.30 -8.82 17.47
C GLU A 181 -3.10 -9.38 16.05
N GLU A 182 -3.19 -8.52 15.02
CA GLU A 182 -3.00 -8.95 13.64
C GLU A 182 -1.59 -9.46 13.35
N GLY A 183 -1.48 -10.61 12.69
CA GLY A 183 -0.19 -11.24 12.36
C GLY A 183 0.77 -10.33 11.58
N ILE A 184 0.23 -9.51 10.67
CA ILE A 184 1.02 -8.54 9.88
C ILE A 184 1.77 -7.55 10.78
N SER A 185 1.21 -7.15 11.91
CA SER A 185 1.86 -6.23 12.85
C SER A 185 3.10 -6.84 13.48
N ALA A 186 3.10 -8.15 13.77
CA ALA A 186 4.28 -8.86 14.23
C ALA A 186 5.36 -8.92 13.15
N GLU A 187 4.98 -9.19 11.89
CA GLU A 187 5.90 -9.19 10.75
C GLU A 187 6.57 -7.82 10.55
N ALA A 188 5.77 -6.76 10.44
CA ALA A 188 6.23 -5.40 10.18
C ALA A 188 7.08 -4.84 11.34
N SER A 189 6.61 -5.01 12.59
CA SER A 189 7.31 -4.49 13.76
C SER A 189 8.65 -5.20 14.01
N SER A 190 8.71 -6.51 13.73
CA SER A 190 9.97 -7.26 13.78
C SER A 190 10.96 -6.74 12.73
N LEU A 191 10.51 -6.45 11.50
CA LEU A 191 11.36 -5.87 10.46
C LEU A 191 11.81 -4.44 10.83
N ALA A 192 10.91 -3.60 11.34
CA ALA A 192 11.22 -2.25 11.77
C ALA A 192 12.31 -2.21 12.86
N GLY A 193 12.24 -3.11 13.86
CA GLY A 193 13.27 -3.26 14.89
C GLY A 193 14.60 -3.74 14.30
N HIS A 194 14.56 -4.75 13.41
CA HIS A 194 15.75 -5.24 12.69
C HIS A 194 16.41 -4.12 11.87
N GLN A 195 15.62 -3.32 11.18
CA GLN A 195 16.07 -2.17 10.39
C GLN A 195 16.46 -0.95 11.23
N LYS A 196 16.22 -0.96 12.54
CA LYS A 196 16.51 0.17 13.45
C LYS A 196 15.92 1.50 12.93
N LEU A 197 14.62 1.51 12.58
CA LEU A 197 13.96 2.69 12.01
C LEU A 197 13.67 3.75 13.07
N GLY A 198 14.69 4.49 13.50
CA GLY A 198 14.57 5.49 14.56
C GLY A 198 13.77 6.76 14.18
N ASN A 199 13.16 6.81 13.01
CA ASN A 199 12.21 7.83 12.57
C ASN A 199 10.76 7.36 12.66
N LEU A 200 10.48 6.21 13.28
CA LEU A 200 9.16 5.62 13.45
C LEU A 200 8.73 5.64 14.90
N VAL A 201 7.55 6.20 15.17
CA VAL A 201 6.96 6.27 16.52
C VAL A 201 5.54 5.74 16.51
N PHE A 202 5.28 4.68 17.27
CA PHE A 202 3.94 4.18 17.55
C PHE A 202 3.44 4.68 18.89
N LEU A 203 2.21 5.20 18.89
CA LEU A 203 1.43 5.44 20.08
C LEU A 203 0.35 4.37 20.18
N TYR A 204 0.51 3.45 21.12
CA TYR A 204 -0.39 2.32 21.33
C TYR A 204 -1.50 2.71 22.31
N ASP A 205 -2.74 2.68 21.83
CA ASP A 205 -3.97 2.83 22.63
C ASP A 205 -4.25 1.54 23.38
N ASP A 206 -3.71 1.43 24.59
CA ASP A 206 -3.84 0.29 25.50
C ASP A 206 -5.14 0.44 26.32
N ASN A 207 -6.30 0.28 25.66
CA ASN A 207 -7.61 0.50 26.31
C ASN A 207 -8.27 -0.77 26.83
N HIS A 208 -7.81 -1.96 26.44
CA HIS A 208 -8.31 -3.27 26.82
C HIS A 208 -9.75 -3.56 26.35
N ILE A 209 -10.29 -2.86 25.36
CA ILE A 209 -11.65 -3.06 24.87
C ILE A 209 -11.64 -3.30 23.35
N SER A 210 -12.29 -4.38 22.96
CA SER A 210 -12.64 -4.71 21.57
C SER A 210 -14.18 -4.73 21.38
N ILE A 211 -14.63 -5.11 20.17
CA ILE A 211 -16.07 -5.28 19.88
C ILE A 211 -16.71 -6.38 20.75
N GLU A 212 -15.96 -7.44 21.09
CA GLU A 212 -16.46 -8.56 21.89
C GLU A 212 -16.38 -8.32 23.40
N GLY A 213 -15.77 -7.22 23.84
CA GLY A 213 -15.60 -6.89 25.24
C GLY A 213 -14.15 -6.69 25.63
N ASP A 214 -13.78 -7.15 26.83
CA ASP A 214 -12.42 -7.08 27.34
C ASP A 214 -11.47 -7.92 26.47
N THR A 215 -10.34 -7.34 26.05
CA THR A 215 -9.35 -8.01 25.21
C THR A 215 -8.77 -9.26 25.85
N ALA A 216 -8.80 -9.40 27.18
CA ALA A 216 -8.38 -10.62 27.89
C ALA A 216 -9.13 -11.90 27.46
N THR A 217 -10.23 -11.77 26.71
CA THR A 217 -10.93 -12.91 26.10
C THR A 217 -10.10 -13.61 25.02
N ALA A 218 -9.23 -12.87 24.32
CA ALA A 218 -8.45 -13.36 23.19
C ALA A 218 -6.96 -12.92 23.22
N PHE A 219 -6.61 -11.93 24.01
CA PHE A 219 -5.32 -11.26 23.99
C PHE A 219 -4.79 -11.02 25.41
N SER A 220 -3.70 -11.69 25.79
CA SER A 220 -3.14 -11.66 27.15
C SER A 220 -1.61 -11.56 27.17
N GLU A 221 -0.99 -11.21 26.06
CA GLU A 221 0.47 -11.11 25.95
C GLU A 221 1.00 -9.80 26.54
N ASP A 222 2.29 -9.81 26.92
CA ASP A 222 3.04 -8.59 27.25
C ASP A 222 3.50 -7.91 25.95
N VAL A 223 2.69 -7.00 25.44
CA VAL A 223 2.96 -6.26 24.20
C VAL A 223 4.30 -5.53 24.28
N LEU A 224 4.57 -4.80 25.36
CA LEU A 224 5.84 -4.06 25.48
C LEU A 224 7.04 -4.99 25.54
N GLY A 225 6.93 -6.12 26.25
CA GLY A 225 7.96 -7.17 26.27
C GLY A 225 8.23 -7.74 24.87
N ARG A 226 7.17 -7.96 24.06
CA ARG A 226 7.30 -8.36 22.65
C ARG A 226 8.06 -7.32 21.83
N TYR A 227 7.72 -6.05 21.95
CA TYR A 227 8.38 -4.95 21.22
C TYR A 227 9.83 -4.71 21.70
N GLU A 228 10.09 -4.87 23.00
CA GLU A 228 11.45 -4.86 23.52
C GLU A 228 12.30 -5.99 22.90
N ALA A 229 11.73 -7.19 22.76
CA ALA A 229 12.38 -8.32 22.10
C ALA A 229 12.62 -8.06 20.58
N TYR A 230 11.81 -7.27 19.93
CA TYR A 230 12.06 -6.80 18.55
C TYR A 230 13.17 -5.74 18.47
N GLY A 231 13.63 -5.20 19.60
CA GLY A 231 14.66 -4.15 19.66
C GLY A 231 14.13 -2.74 19.61
N TRP A 232 12.87 -2.52 19.92
CA TRP A 232 12.25 -1.20 19.98
C TRP A 232 12.59 -0.48 21.29
N HIS A 233 12.54 0.84 21.28
CA HIS A 233 12.48 1.69 22.46
C HIS A 233 11.04 1.68 22.98
N VAL A 234 10.84 1.21 24.21
CA VAL A 234 9.50 1.06 24.80
C VAL A 234 9.29 2.04 25.95
N GLN A 235 8.09 2.60 26.00
CA GLN A 235 7.66 3.51 27.06
C GLN A 235 6.22 3.19 27.47
N ARG A 236 5.82 3.53 28.72
CA ARG A 236 4.45 3.39 29.21
C ARG A 236 3.99 4.68 29.88
N ILE A 237 2.73 5.03 29.66
CA ILE A 237 2.06 6.17 30.29
C ILE A 237 0.81 5.66 30.96
N GLU A 238 0.68 6.00 32.23
CA GLU A 238 -0.53 5.72 33.02
C GLU A 238 -1.48 6.93 32.94
N PRO A 239 -2.81 6.71 33.10
CA PRO A 239 -3.78 7.79 33.13
C PRO A 239 -3.61 8.65 34.37
N THR A 240 -4.14 9.87 34.33
CA THR A 240 -4.30 10.73 35.51
C THR A 240 -5.25 10.11 36.56
N ALA A 241 -5.30 10.65 37.75
CA ALA A 241 -6.12 10.13 38.83
C ALA A 241 -7.63 10.13 38.55
N ASP A 242 -8.09 10.97 37.61
CA ASP A 242 -9.48 11.03 37.13
C ASP A 242 -9.75 10.17 35.89
N GLY A 243 -8.72 9.49 35.40
CA GLY A 243 -8.82 8.53 34.29
C GLY A 243 -8.56 9.10 32.91
N ASP A 244 -8.20 10.37 32.76
CA ASP A 244 -7.83 10.99 31.48
C ASP A 244 -6.36 10.69 31.13
N VAL A 245 -5.98 10.99 29.89
CA VAL A 245 -4.59 10.92 29.44
C VAL A 245 -3.73 11.98 30.15
N ASP A 246 -2.60 11.55 30.74
CA ASP A 246 -1.59 12.50 31.23
C ASP A 246 -0.84 13.13 30.04
N VAL A 247 -1.31 14.29 29.59
CA VAL A 247 -0.75 15.00 28.42
C VAL A 247 0.70 15.45 28.64
N ARG A 248 1.14 15.65 29.90
CA ARG A 248 2.52 16.03 30.20
C ARG A 248 3.45 14.83 30.10
N ALA A 249 3.06 13.70 30.66
CA ALA A 249 3.78 12.44 30.50
C ALA A 249 3.83 12.04 29.02
N LEU A 250 2.72 12.19 28.29
CA LEU A 250 2.63 11.91 26.86
C LEU A 250 3.60 12.80 26.07
N HIS A 251 3.57 14.11 26.26
CA HIS A 251 4.48 15.02 25.56
C HIS A 251 5.95 14.67 25.83
N THR A 252 6.30 14.37 27.07
CA THR A 252 7.66 13.96 27.46
C THR A 252 8.06 12.68 26.74
N ALA A 253 7.16 11.68 26.67
CA ALA A 253 7.42 10.42 25.98
C ALA A 253 7.55 10.57 24.46
N LEU A 254 6.72 11.42 23.82
CA LEU A 254 6.79 11.73 22.40
C LEU A 254 8.13 12.43 22.06
N ARG A 255 8.58 13.39 22.90
CA ARG A 255 9.89 14.03 22.71
C ARG A 255 11.05 13.07 22.92
N ALA A 256 10.96 12.16 23.89
CA ALA A 256 11.95 11.10 24.08
C ALA A 256 12.01 10.15 22.87
N ALA A 257 10.86 9.80 22.30
CA ALA A 257 10.77 8.99 21.08
C ALA A 257 11.39 9.70 19.87
N GLN A 258 11.19 11.01 19.70
CA GLN A 258 11.85 11.79 18.64
C GLN A 258 13.38 11.85 18.82
N ALA A 259 13.85 11.90 20.05
CA ALA A 259 15.29 11.93 20.36
C ALA A 259 15.97 10.56 20.20
N GLU A 260 15.20 9.46 20.26
CA GLU A 260 15.70 8.11 20.02
C GLU A 260 15.85 7.87 18.51
N THR A 261 17.08 7.96 18.01
CA THR A 261 17.36 7.89 16.58
C THR A 261 17.91 6.54 16.13
N GLY A 262 18.25 5.66 17.08
CA GLY A 262 18.89 4.38 16.82
C GLY A 262 17.93 3.20 16.64
N ARG A 263 16.65 3.37 16.97
CA ARG A 263 15.64 2.31 16.92
C ARG A 263 14.22 2.90 16.93
N PRO A 264 13.21 2.19 16.40
CA PRO A 264 11.82 2.66 16.46
C PRO A 264 11.32 2.72 17.91
N SER A 265 10.32 3.57 18.15
CA SER A 265 9.73 3.76 19.49
C SER A 265 8.27 3.34 19.53
N ILE A 266 7.86 2.68 20.62
CA ILE A 266 6.46 2.44 20.96
C ILE A 266 6.16 3.00 22.34
N ILE A 267 5.06 3.74 22.46
CA ILE A 267 4.56 4.33 23.70
C ILE A 267 3.21 3.69 23.99
N ALA A 268 3.13 2.77 24.95
CA ALA A 268 1.85 2.26 25.42
C ALA A 268 1.20 3.32 26.32
N MET A 269 0.02 3.73 25.93
CA MET A 269 -0.78 4.72 26.64
C MET A 269 -2.05 4.06 27.16
N ARG A 270 -2.13 3.83 28.47
CA ARG A 270 -3.34 3.30 29.10
C ARG A 270 -4.46 4.33 28.99
N THR A 271 -5.54 4.01 28.30
CA THR A 271 -6.73 4.85 28.18
C THR A 271 -7.99 4.17 28.69
N ILE A 272 -9.04 4.94 28.90
CA ILE A 272 -10.39 4.46 29.19
C ILE A 272 -11.28 4.85 28.03
N ILE A 273 -11.73 3.86 27.25
CA ILE A 273 -12.58 4.10 26.08
C ILE A 273 -13.82 4.92 26.48
N ALA A 274 -14.21 5.88 25.66
CA ALA A 274 -15.33 6.81 25.88
C ALA A 274 -15.19 7.71 27.14
N TRP A 275 -14.01 7.84 27.74
CA TRP A 275 -13.84 8.81 28.82
C TRP A 275 -14.20 10.23 28.33
N PRO A 276 -14.98 11.05 29.09
CA PRO A 276 -15.49 10.86 30.42
C PRO A 276 -17.02 10.57 30.43
N ALA A 277 -17.53 9.74 29.51
CA ALA A 277 -18.95 9.40 29.49
C ALA A 277 -19.35 8.69 30.79
N PRO A 278 -20.34 9.20 31.55
CA PRO A 278 -20.62 8.71 32.91
C PRO A 278 -21.01 7.24 33.01
N ASN A 279 -21.69 6.68 32.01
CA ASN A 279 -22.18 5.30 32.02
C ASN A 279 -21.57 4.44 30.93
N ALA A 280 -21.12 5.03 29.80
CA ALA A 280 -20.63 4.31 28.63
C ALA A 280 -19.12 4.08 28.64
N GLN A 281 -18.34 4.79 29.46
CA GLN A 281 -16.89 4.58 29.51
C GLN A 281 -16.52 3.17 29.93
N ASN A 282 -15.42 2.65 29.39
CA ASN A 282 -14.89 1.31 29.65
C ASN A 282 -15.87 0.17 29.32
N THR A 283 -16.70 0.35 28.29
CA THR A 283 -17.65 -0.64 27.80
C THR A 283 -17.47 -0.94 26.31
N GLU A 284 -17.72 -2.18 25.92
CA GLU A 284 -17.72 -2.60 24.49
C GLU A 284 -18.80 -1.87 23.68
N ALA A 285 -19.91 -1.49 24.31
CA ALA A 285 -20.99 -0.76 23.67
C ALA A 285 -20.53 0.60 23.14
N SER A 286 -19.56 1.25 23.82
CA SER A 286 -19.00 2.53 23.36
C SER A 286 -17.97 2.38 22.24
N HIS A 287 -17.50 1.16 21.95
CA HIS A 287 -16.54 0.91 20.88
C HIS A 287 -17.17 1.17 19.50
N GLY A 288 -18.31 0.52 19.20
CA GLY A 288 -18.88 0.48 17.85
C GLY A 288 -20.31 0.99 17.70
N SER A 289 -20.87 1.69 18.69
CA SER A 289 -22.24 2.18 18.67
C SER A 289 -22.34 3.63 19.10
N ALA A 290 -23.41 4.32 18.63
CA ALA A 290 -23.75 5.65 19.14
C ALA A 290 -24.06 5.59 20.63
N LEU A 291 -23.55 6.55 21.42
CA LEU A 291 -23.70 6.56 22.88
C LEU A 291 -25.15 6.81 23.34
N GLY A 292 -25.99 7.42 22.49
CA GLY A 292 -27.32 7.87 22.83
C GLY A 292 -27.36 9.32 23.33
N ALA A 293 -28.47 10.00 23.04
CA ALA A 293 -28.63 11.44 23.30
C ALA A 293 -28.46 11.77 24.80
N ASP A 294 -29.02 10.95 25.69
CA ASP A 294 -28.95 11.16 27.15
C ASP A 294 -27.52 11.07 27.67
N GLU A 295 -26.74 10.08 27.18
CA GLU A 295 -25.34 9.90 27.57
C GLU A 295 -24.45 11.03 27.07
N ILE A 296 -24.66 11.49 25.81
CA ILE A 296 -23.95 12.63 25.26
C ILE A 296 -24.28 13.91 26.02
N ALA A 297 -25.55 14.16 26.36
CA ALA A 297 -25.96 15.28 27.19
C ALA A 297 -25.33 15.23 28.60
N ALA A 298 -25.24 14.03 29.19
CA ALA A 298 -24.55 13.84 30.47
C ALA A 298 -23.04 14.11 30.36
N THR A 299 -22.39 13.61 29.31
CA THR A 299 -20.97 13.87 29.01
C THR A 299 -20.69 15.35 28.82
N LYS A 300 -21.55 16.07 28.08
CA LYS A 300 -21.47 17.53 27.91
C LYS A 300 -21.52 18.28 29.24
N ARG A 301 -22.39 17.86 30.18
CA ARG A 301 -22.46 18.46 31.53
C ARG A 301 -21.15 18.22 32.32
N VAL A 302 -20.56 17.03 32.22
CA VAL A 302 -19.25 16.73 32.86
C VAL A 302 -18.16 17.66 32.34
N LEU A 303 -18.13 17.90 31.03
CA LEU A 303 -17.13 18.74 30.34
C LEU A 303 -17.48 20.23 30.36
N GLY A 304 -18.61 20.64 30.95
CA GLY A 304 -19.02 22.04 31.03
C GLY A 304 -19.47 22.65 29.69
N PHE A 305 -20.05 21.82 28.79
CA PHE A 305 -20.70 22.25 27.56
C PHE A 305 -22.22 22.28 27.72
N ASP A 306 -22.90 22.99 26.79
CA ASP A 306 -24.35 23.00 26.78
C ASP A 306 -24.90 21.63 26.33
N PRO A 307 -25.68 20.94 27.20
CA PRO A 307 -26.20 19.61 26.88
C PRO A 307 -27.20 19.58 25.70
N GLU A 308 -27.83 20.73 25.38
CA GLU A 308 -28.82 20.83 24.33
C GLU A 308 -28.21 21.22 22.97
N GLN A 309 -26.97 21.70 22.94
CA GLN A 309 -26.28 22.13 21.73
C GLN A 309 -25.44 20.99 21.14
N THR A 310 -25.67 20.68 19.85
CA THR A 310 -24.83 19.74 19.09
C THR A 310 -23.78 20.49 18.27
N PHE A 311 -22.64 19.85 18.03
CA PHE A 311 -21.52 20.40 17.25
C PHE A 311 -21.08 21.79 17.76
N GLN A 312 -21.03 21.97 19.08
CA GLN A 312 -20.57 23.21 19.70
C GLN A 312 -19.06 23.36 19.50
N VAL A 313 -18.67 24.48 18.87
CA VAL A 313 -17.27 24.89 18.70
C VAL A 313 -17.17 26.37 19.09
N ASP A 314 -16.50 26.65 20.18
CA ASP A 314 -16.31 28.03 20.66
C ASP A 314 -15.27 28.73 19.76
N ALA A 315 -15.54 29.99 19.38
CA ALA A 315 -14.73 30.69 18.38
C ALA A 315 -13.29 30.94 18.81
N ASP A 316 -13.06 31.19 20.09
CA ASP A 316 -11.73 31.38 20.67
C ASP A 316 -10.93 30.07 20.74
N VAL A 317 -11.60 28.96 21.01
CA VAL A 317 -11.01 27.61 20.99
C VAL A 317 -10.57 27.25 19.56
N LEU A 318 -11.43 27.48 18.58
CA LEU A 318 -11.09 27.21 17.18
C LEU A 318 -9.95 28.12 16.69
N ALA A 319 -9.98 29.40 17.06
CA ALA A 319 -8.91 30.34 16.72
C ALA A 319 -7.57 29.92 17.35
N HIS A 320 -7.58 29.43 18.60
CA HIS A 320 -6.39 28.91 19.28
C HIS A 320 -5.86 27.66 18.59
N ALA A 321 -6.69 26.67 18.31
CA ALA A 321 -6.26 25.43 17.63
C ALA A 321 -5.70 25.70 16.21
N ARG A 322 -6.26 26.70 15.50
CA ARG A 322 -5.82 27.12 14.16
C ARG A 322 -4.53 27.91 14.13
N THR A 323 -3.91 28.23 15.29
CA THR A 323 -2.51 28.70 15.31
C THR A 323 -1.53 27.66 14.74
N ALA A 324 -1.98 26.42 14.54
CA ALA A 324 -1.26 25.42 13.75
C ALA A 324 -0.93 25.89 12.32
N LEU A 325 -1.79 26.73 11.70
CA LEU A 325 -1.52 27.33 10.38
C LEU A 325 -0.28 28.25 10.42
N ASP A 326 -0.19 29.13 11.43
CA ASP A 326 0.95 30.04 11.55
C ASP A 326 2.24 29.25 11.84
N ARG A 327 2.17 28.28 12.76
CA ARG A 327 3.30 27.40 13.07
C ARG A 327 3.74 26.58 11.84
N GLY A 328 2.79 25.99 11.11
CA GLY A 328 3.06 25.24 9.88
C GLY A 328 3.74 26.10 8.82
N ALA A 329 3.25 27.32 8.60
CA ALA A 329 3.85 28.25 7.66
C ALA A 329 5.30 28.65 8.06
N GLU A 330 5.58 28.82 9.37
CA GLU A 330 6.93 29.10 9.87
C GLU A 330 7.87 27.91 9.67
N GLU A 331 7.42 26.69 9.96
CA GLU A 331 8.19 25.44 9.76
C GLU A 331 8.45 25.18 8.28
N HIS A 332 7.46 25.41 7.41
CA HIS A 332 7.58 25.30 5.96
C HIS A 332 8.59 26.31 5.42
N ALA A 333 8.50 27.59 5.79
CA ALA A 333 9.46 28.60 5.37
C ALA A 333 10.90 28.31 5.85
N ALA A 334 11.05 27.73 7.04
CA ALA A 334 12.36 27.29 7.53
C ALA A 334 12.90 26.09 6.72
N TRP A 335 12.03 25.18 6.28
CA TRP A 335 12.38 24.09 5.40
C TRP A 335 12.73 24.59 3.99
N ASP A 336 11.96 25.52 3.43
CA ASP A 336 12.21 26.14 2.13
C ASP A 336 13.63 26.73 2.05
N LYS A 337 14.07 27.35 3.10
CA LYS A 337 15.44 27.86 3.19
C LYS A 337 16.46 26.72 3.16
N ARG A 338 16.26 25.66 3.93
CA ARG A 338 17.18 24.51 3.98
C ARG A 338 17.24 23.77 2.64
N ILE A 339 16.08 23.52 2.01
CA ILE A 339 16.06 22.85 0.70
C ILE A 339 16.70 23.71 -0.39
N ALA A 340 16.55 25.05 -0.35
CA ALA A 340 17.23 25.94 -1.29
C ALA A 340 18.76 25.93 -1.10
N GLU A 341 19.24 25.92 0.15
CA GLU A 341 20.68 25.79 0.45
C GLU A 341 21.22 24.43 -0.03
N TRP A 342 20.48 23.34 0.24
CA TRP A 342 20.83 22.00 -0.26
C TRP A 342 20.86 21.93 -1.80
N ARG A 343 19.87 22.50 -2.49
CA ARG A 343 19.81 22.55 -3.96
C ARG A 343 21.02 23.28 -4.54
N ALA A 344 21.44 24.38 -3.93
CA ALA A 344 22.61 25.12 -4.34
C ALA A 344 23.92 24.32 -4.13
N ALA A 345 23.98 23.53 -3.07
CA ALA A 345 25.14 22.70 -2.73
C ALA A 345 25.21 21.39 -3.54
N GLN A 346 24.06 20.82 -3.95
CA GLN A 346 23.92 19.51 -4.58
C GLN A 346 23.11 19.57 -5.88
N PRO A 347 23.54 20.30 -6.93
CA PRO A 347 22.72 20.56 -8.11
C PRO A 347 22.30 19.30 -8.88
N GLU A 348 23.17 18.29 -8.98
CA GLU A 348 22.86 17.02 -9.67
C GLU A 348 21.79 16.21 -8.92
N ARG A 349 21.88 16.16 -7.58
CA ARG A 349 20.86 15.51 -6.74
C ARG A 349 19.56 16.29 -6.74
N ALA A 350 19.62 17.63 -6.85
CA ALA A 350 18.45 18.47 -6.97
C ALA A 350 17.69 18.23 -8.28
N GLU A 351 18.40 18.05 -9.40
CA GLU A 351 17.80 17.68 -10.68
C GLU A 351 17.11 16.29 -10.60
N LEU A 352 17.77 15.32 -9.96
CA LEU A 352 17.19 14.01 -9.70
C LEU A 352 15.93 14.13 -8.83
N PHE A 353 15.98 14.91 -7.75
CA PHE A 353 14.84 15.14 -6.85
C PHE A 353 13.65 15.74 -7.61
N ASP A 354 13.87 16.78 -8.39
CA ASP A 354 12.80 17.43 -9.18
C ASP A 354 12.15 16.45 -10.16
N ARG A 355 12.97 15.63 -10.84
CA ARG A 355 12.46 14.59 -11.74
C ARG A 355 11.60 13.56 -11.03
N VAL A 356 12.07 13.11 -9.88
CA VAL A 356 11.40 12.06 -9.11
C VAL A 356 10.09 12.56 -8.47
N VAL A 357 10.12 13.77 -7.87
CA VAL A 357 8.91 14.41 -7.32
C VAL A 357 7.85 14.65 -8.42
N ALA A 358 8.29 15.01 -9.63
CA ALA A 358 7.40 15.13 -10.78
C ALA A 358 6.89 13.77 -11.33
N GLY A 359 7.30 12.64 -10.75
CA GLY A 359 6.94 11.30 -11.21
C GLY A 359 7.54 10.90 -12.55
N GLN A 360 8.48 11.69 -13.10
CA GLN A 360 9.02 11.54 -14.45
C GLN A 360 10.09 10.45 -14.52
N LEU A 361 10.14 9.79 -15.67
CA LEU A 361 11.24 8.88 -16.05
C LEU A 361 12.34 9.68 -16.78
N PRO A 362 13.63 9.27 -16.70
CA PRO A 362 14.70 9.98 -17.43
C PRO A 362 14.53 9.83 -18.94
N GLU A 363 14.96 10.83 -19.69
CA GLU A 363 14.88 10.80 -21.16
C GLU A 363 15.68 9.61 -21.72
N GLY A 364 15.08 8.86 -22.64
CA GLY A 364 15.74 7.74 -23.33
C GLY A 364 16.04 6.52 -22.47
N TRP A 365 15.47 6.40 -21.28
CA TRP A 365 15.69 5.27 -20.36
C TRP A 365 15.39 3.90 -20.99
N GLU A 366 14.45 3.83 -21.95
CA GLU A 366 14.09 2.61 -22.67
C GLU A 366 15.25 2.01 -23.47
N THR A 367 16.23 2.84 -23.85
CA THR A 367 17.39 2.37 -24.63
C THR A 367 18.30 1.43 -23.82
N ALA A 368 18.18 1.44 -22.49
CA ALA A 368 18.89 0.51 -21.62
C ALA A 368 18.26 -0.89 -21.59
N LEU A 369 17.01 -1.02 -22.01
CA LEU A 369 16.26 -2.26 -21.88
C LEU A 369 16.81 -3.38 -22.80
N PRO A 370 16.90 -4.62 -22.32
CA PRO A 370 17.41 -5.73 -23.11
C PRO A 370 16.44 -6.15 -24.22
N VAL A 371 17.01 -6.56 -25.34
CA VAL A 371 16.32 -7.28 -26.41
C VAL A 371 16.87 -8.69 -26.44
N PHE A 372 15.98 -9.67 -26.45
CA PHE A 372 16.33 -11.09 -26.48
C PHE A 372 16.23 -11.64 -27.91
N GLU A 373 17.18 -12.52 -28.27
CA GLU A 373 17.25 -13.11 -29.61
C GLU A 373 16.08 -14.09 -29.84
N PRO A 374 15.26 -13.86 -30.88
CA PRO A 374 14.18 -14.75 -31.27
C PRO A 374 14.67 -16.19 -31.55
N GLY A 375 13.86 -17.17 -31.21
CA GLY A 375 14.18 -18.59 -31.35
C GLY A 375 15.03 -19.18 -30.25
N THR A 376 15.50 -18.38 -29.29
CA THR A 376 16.10 -18.88 -28.05
C THR A 376 15.03 -19.29 -27.04
N SER A 377 15.43 -19.92 -25.95
CA SER A 377 14.52 -20.26 -24.84
C SER A 377 14.96 -19.58 -23.56
N VAL A 378 14.06 -18.76 -22.97
CA VAL A 378 14.34 -17.99 -21.76
C VAL A 378 13.13 -18.05 -20.82
N ALA A 379 13.35 -18.29 -19.53
CA ALA A 379 12.30 -18.14 -18.51
C ALA A 379 11.95 -16.66 -18.32
N THR A 380 10.66 -16.30 -18.25
CA THR A 380 10.27 -14.89 -18.13
C THR A 380 10.72 -14.28 -16.80
N ARG A 381 10.87 -15.06 -15.70
CA ARG A 381 11.51 -14.58 -14.46
C ARG A 381 12.98 -14.16 -14.67
N ALA A 382 13.72 -14.91 -15.50
CA ALA A 382 15.12 -14.60 -15.80
C ALA A 382 15.23 -13.35 -16.72
N ALA A 383 14.28 -13.21 -17.66
CA ALA A 383 14.16 -12.00 -18.47
C ALA A 383 13.87 -10.78 -17.59
N SER A 384 12.91 -10.87 -16.66
CA SER A 384 12.60 -9.83 -15.67
C SER A 384 13.83 -9.43 -14.86
N GLY A 385 14.62 -10.39 -14.38
CA GLY A 385 15.89 -10.10 -13.69
C GLY A 385 16.86 -9.27 -14.55
N LYS A 386 17.00 -9.61 -15.83
CA LYS A 386 17.84 -8.82 -16.76
C LYS A 386 17.29 -7.41 -17.00
N VAL A 387 15.97 -7.26 -17.07
CA VAL A 387 15.33 -5.95 -17.15
C VAL A 387 15.60 -5.13 -15.90
N LEU A 388 15.47 -5.73 -14.70
CA LEU A 388 15.79 -5.04 -13.43
C LEU A 388 17.26 -4.60 -13.36
N GLN A 389 18.20 -5.42 -13.86
CA GLN A 389 19.61 -5.00 -13.97
C GLN A 389 19.77 -3.74 -14.82
N ALA A 390 19.13 -3.71 -16.00
CA ALA A 390 19.19 -2.58 -16.92
C ALA A 390 18.55 -1.31 -16.31
N LEU A 391 17.35 -1.46 -15.72
CA LEU A 391 16.64 -0.38 -15.03
C LEU A 391 17.43 0.13 -13.82
N GLY A 392 18.09 -0.76 -13.08
CA GLY A 392 18.96 -0.41 -11.97
C GLY A 392 20.10 0.55 -12.34
N GLY A 393 20.54 0.49 -13.59
CA GLY A 393 21.58 1.39 -14.13
C GLY A 393 21.09 2.81 -14.44
N VAL A 394 19.79 3.01 -14.64
CA VAL A 394 19.22 4.29 -15.11
C VAL A 394 18.17 4.90 -14.17
N LEU A 395 17.64 4.14 -13.23
CA LEU A 395 16.63 4.57 -12.27
C LEU A 395 17.16 4.40 -10.83
N PRO A 396 17.93 5.34 -10.27
CA PRO A 396 18.44 5.22 -8.91
C PRO A 396 17.31 5.18 -7.85
N GLU A 397 16.15 5.72 -8.14
CA GLU A 397 14.95 5.69 -7.31
C GLU A 397 14.21 4.33 -7.32
N LEU A 398 14.58 3.40 -8.21
CA LEU A 398 14.02 2.04 -8.24
C LEU A 398 14.74 1.14 -7.24
N TRP A 399 14.05 0.63 -6.26
CA TRP A 399 14.57 -0.25 -5.24
C TRP A 399 13.55 -1.33 -4.83
N GLY A 400 13.97 -2.35 -4.12
CA GLY A 400 13.09 -3.43 -3.72
C GLY A 400 13.83 -4.72 -3.44
N GLY A 401 13.09 -5.82 -3.41
CA GLY A 401 13.67 -7.11 -3.08
C GLY A 401 12.65 -8.24 -3.12
N SER A 402 12.72 -9.13 -2.13
CA SER A 402 11.89 -10.33 -2.10
C SER A 402 11.59 -10.78 -0.68
N ALA A 403 10.50 -11.53 -0.51
CA ALA A 403 10.19 -12.26 0.70
C ALA A 403 11.04 -13.56 0.77
N ASP A 404 12.35 -13.40 1.02
CA ASP A 404 13.35 -14.47 1.13
C ASP A 404 13.52 -15.35 -0.13
N LEU A 405 13.06 -14.90 -1.29
CA LEU A 405 13.08 -15.66 -2.54
C LEU A 405 13.89 -14.97 -3.66
N ALA A 406 14.79 -14.04 -3.32
CA ALA A 406 15.47 -13.17 -4.29
C ALA A 406 16.18 -13.96 -5.41
N GLY A 407 16.89 -15.05 -5.09
CA GLY A 407 17.55 -15.91 -6.08
C GLY A 407 16.57 -16.64 -7.00
N SER A 408 15.41 -17.06 -6.48
CA SER A 408 14.37 -17.71 -7.27
C SER A 408 13.57 -16.74 -8.12
N ASN A 409 13.31 -15.53 -7.61
CA ASN A 409 12.53 -14.49 -8.29
C ASN A 409 13.39 -13.62 -9.22
N ASN A 410 14.73 -13.69 -9.13
CA ASN A 410 15.67 -12.81 -9.84
C ASN A 410 15.41 -11.32 -9.57
N THR A 411 15.23 -10.95 -8.30
CA THR A 411 14.83 -9.59 -7.88
C THR A 411 15.97 -8.76 -7.30
N THR A 412 17.19 -9.28 -7.22
CA THR A 412 18.36 -8.52 -6.78
C THR A 412 18.94 -7.73 -7.94
N ILE A 413 19.18 -6.43 -7.74
CA ILE A 413 19.97 -5.60 -8.67
C ILE A 413 21.45 -5.77 -8.29
N ASP A 414 22.26 -6.28 -9.21
CA ASP A 414 23.67 -6.57 -8.98
C ASP A 414 24.47 -5.31 -8.58
N LYS A 415 25.48 -5.49 -7.75
CA LYS A 415 26.39 -4.43 -7.29
C LYS A 415 25.70 -3.30 -6.50
N THR A 416 24.52 -3.55 -5.97
CA THR A 416 23.86 -2.66 -5.02
C THR A 416 24.00 -3.20 -3.61
N SER A 417 24.07 -2.28 -2.63
CA SER A 417 24.13 -2.64 -1.22
C SER A 417 22.76 -3.12 -0.72
N SER A 418 22.78 -3.93 0.33
CA SER A 418 21.58 -4.33 1.08
C SER A 418 21.12 -3.22 2.00
N PHE A 419 19.80 -2.95 2.02
CA PHE A 419 19.18 -1.99 2.92
C PHE A 419 19.16 -2.57 4.34
N LEU A 420 20.24 -2.31 5.09
CA LEU A 420 20.47 -2.83 6.43
C LEU A 420 20.97 -1.70 7.35
N PRO A 421 20.65 -1.75 8.65
CA PRO A 421 20.97 -0.66 9.55
C PRO A 421 22.47 -0.48 9.74
N GLU A 422 22.88 0.72 10.12
CA GLU A 422 24.24 1.01 10.50
C GLU A 422 24.73 0.07 11.61
N GLY A 423 25.97 -0.42 11.46
CA GLY A 423 26.57 -1.40 12.37
C GLY A 423 26.13 -2.85 12.13
N ASN A 424 25.40 -3.15 11.08
CA ASN A 424 25.13 -4.52 10.66
C ASN A 424 26.47 -5.19 10.21
N PRO A 425 26.77 -6.45 10.63
CA PRO A 425 28.06 -7.08 10.37
C PRO A 425 28.26 -7.59 8.93
N LEU A 426 27.21 -7.58 8.09
CA LEU A 426 27.31 -8.06 6.71
C LEU A 426 28.08 -7.05 5.84
N PRO A 427 28.99 -7.51 4.95
CA PRO A 427 29.83 -6.61 4.16
C PRO A 427 29.06 -5.77 3.15
N GLU A 428 27.89 -6.23 2.72
CA GLU A 428 26.99 -5.53 1.79
C GLU A 428 25.99 -4.58 2.50
N ALA A 429 26.07 -4.45 3.83
CA ALA A 429 25.16 -3.62 4.60
C ALA A 429 25.39 -2.14 4.35
N ASP A 430 24.30 -1.43 4.05
CA ASP A 430 24.26 0.01 3.88
C ASP A 430 22.90 0.52 4.33
N PRO A 431 22.79 1.51 5.25
CA PRO A 431 21.50 2.04 5.67
C PRO A 431 20.67 2.61 4.55
N TYR A 432 21.30 2.91 3.42
CA TYR A 432 20.72 3.46 2.21
C TYR A 432 20.75 2.50 1.01
N GLY A 433 20.95 1.19 1.28
CA GLY A 433 21.05 0.16 0.25
C GLY A 433 19.75 0.01 -0.57
N ARG A 434 19.87 -0.53 -1.78
CA ARG A 434 18.74 -0.70 -2.73
C ARG A 434 18.04 -2.04 -2.64
N THR A 435 18.72 -3.07 -2.11
CA THR A 435 18.16 -4.41 -1.97
C THR A 435 17.50 -4.55 -0.61
N VAL A 436 16.18 -4.73 -0.61
CA VAL A 436 15.39 -4.94 0.61
C VAL A 436 15.22 -6.43 0.87
N HIS A 437 15.60 -6.86 2.05
CA HIS A 437 15.35 -8.23 2.53
C HIS A 437 14.11 -8.21 3.44
N PHE A 438 12.93 -8.43 2.86
CA PHE A 438 11.68 -8.44 3.64
C PHE A 438 11.59 -9.66 4.57
N GLY A 439 12.35 -10.72 4.28
CA GLY A 439 12.27 -12.01 4.96
C GLY A 439 10.99 -12.76 4.54
N ILE A 440 10.67 -13.86 5.22
CA ILE A 440 9.47 -14.68 4.95
C ILE A 440 8.26 -13.95 5.56
N ARG A 441 7.84 -12.86 4.91
CA ARG A 441 6.79 -11.91 5.38
C ARG A 441 6.05 -11.28 4.19
N GLU A 442 5.34 -12.08 3.42
CA GLU A 442 4.70 -11.63 2.19
C GLU A 442 3.62 -10.58 2.46
N HIS A 443 2.83 -10.74 3.53
CA HIS A 443 1.77 -9.81 3.90
C HIS A 443 2.34 -8.44 4.28
N SER A 444 3.34 -8.44 5.17
CA SER A 444 4.03 -7.21 5.57
C SER A 444 4.75 -6.56 4.39
N MET A 445 5.48 -7.34 3.56
CA MET A 445 6.12 -6.84 2.35
C MET A 445 5.16 -6.04 1.48
N ALA A 446 3.98 -6.58 1.18
CA ALA A 446 3.02 -5.89 0.32
C ALA A 446 2.48 -4.61 0.96
N ALA A 447 2.21 -4.62 2.26
CA ALA A 447 1.73 -3.43 2.97
C ALA A 447 2.85 -2.39 3.20
N GLU A 448 4.08 -2.82 3.45
CA GLU A 448 5.25 -1.92 3.50
C GLU A 448 5.50 -1.27 2.13
N MET A 449 5.36 -2.01 1.03
CA MET A 449 5.41 -1.44 -0.32
C MET A 449 4.32 -0.39 -0.55
N ASN A 450 3.12 -0.58 0.01
CA ASN A 450 2.08 0.45 -0.01
C ASN A 450 2.55 1.71 0.74
N GLY A 451 3.11 1.54 1.93
CA GLY A 451 3.67 2.65 2.72
C GLY A 451 4.79 3.39 2.00
N ILE A 452 5.68 2.66 1.32
CA ILE A 452 6.76 3.23 0.50
C ILE A 452 6.18 4.05 -0.66
N ALA A 453 5.18 3.52 -1.36
CA ALA A 453 4.54 4.22 -2.47
C ALA A 453 3.77 5.46 -2.01
N LEU A 454 3.11 5.40 -0.85
CA LEU A 454 2.39 6.53 -0.22
C LEU A 454 3.34 7.63 0.26
N HIS A 455 4.52 7.27 0.76
CA HIS A 455 5.54 8.25 1.10
C HIS A 455 5.98 9.06 -0.12
N GLY A 456 6.05 8.41 -1.28
CA GLY A 456 6.43 9.01 -2.56
C GLY A 456 7.93 9.02 -2.81
N ASN A 457 8.31 9.73 -3.88
CA ASN A 457 9.70 10.02 -4.28
C ASN A 457 10.61 8.80 -4.55
N THR A 458 10.05 7.59 -4.60
CA THR A 458 10.76 6.36 -4.98
C THR A 458 9.85 5.40 -5.74
N ARG A 459 10.43 4.35 -6.33
CA ARG A 459 9.71 3.31 -7.07
C ARG A 459 10.04 1.96 -6.45
N ILE A 460 9.01 1.27 -5.95
CA ILE A 460 9.16 0.02 -5.21
C ILE A 460 8.73 -1.20 -6.03
N TYR A 461 9.49 -2.28 -5.92
CA TYR A 461 9.07 -3.60 -6.37
C TYR A 461 9.32 -4.64 -5.27
N GLY A 462 8.50 -5.70 -5.24
CA GLY A 462 8.68 -6.80 -4.30
C GLY A 462 8.30 -8.13 -4.91
N GLY A 463 9.10 -9.15 -4.65
CA GLY A 463 8.98 -10.47 -5.25
C GLY A 463 8.61 -11.58 -4.28
N THR A 464 7.79 -12.52 -4.77
CA THR A 464 7.50 -13.82 -4.14
C THR A 464 6.98 -14.78 -5.21
N PHE A 465 6.68 -16.03 -4.86
CA PHE A 465 5.95 -16.93 -5.76
C PHE A 465 4.49 -16.50 -5.90
N LEU A 466 3.89 -16.74 -7.08
CA LEU A 466 2.51 -16.33 -7.33
C LEU A 466 1.52 -16.95 -6.33
N VAL A 467 1.72 -18.20 -5.94
CA VAL A 467 0.85 -18.86 -4.96
C VAL A 467 0.83 -18.13 -3.61
N PHE A 468 1.93 -17.49 -3.22
CA PHE A 468 2.02 -16.74 -1.96
C PHE A 468 1.41 -15.34 -2.04
N SER A 469 0.85 -14.95 -3.19
CA SER A 469 -0.04 -13.79 -3.27
C SER A 469 -1.28 -13.93 -2.37
N ASP A 470 -1.63 -15.15 -1.97
CA ASP A 470 -2.70 -15.41 -0.99
C ASP A 470 -2.41 -14.77 0.38
N TYR A 471 -1.15 -14.83 0.85
CA TYR A 471 -0.75 -14.10 2.08
C TYR A 471 -0.86 -12.59 1.92
N MET A 472 -0.64 -12.07 0.72
CA MET A 472 -0.59 -10.63 0.41
C MET A 472 -1.98 -10.03 0.11
N ARG A 473 -3.02 -10.85 -0.05
CA ARG A 473 -4.29 -10.50 -0.66
C ARG A 473 -4.89 -9.18 -0.18
N ASN A 474 -4.91 -8.95 1.14
CA ASN A 474 -5.48 -7.75 1.71
C ASN A 474 -4.68 -6.49 1.34
N ALA A 475 -3.36 -6.54 1.46
CA ALA A 475 -2.48 -5.42 1.11
C ALA A 475 -2.52 -5.10 -0.40
N VAL A 476 -2.55 -6.11 -1.26
CA VAL A 476 -2.71 -5.96 -2.73
C VAL A 476 -4.04 -5.30 -3.08
N ARG A 477 -5.13 -5.68 -2.39
CA ARG A 477 -6.43 -5.03 -2.56
C ARG A 477 -6.40 -3.55 -2.17
N LEU A 478 -5.69 -3.21 -1.10
CA LEU A 478 -5.53 -1.82 -0.66
C LEU A 478 -4.66 -1.01 -1.61
N SER A 479 -3.60 -1.59 -2.20
CA SER A 479 -2.84 -0.91 -3.26
C SER A 479 -3.75 -0.52 -4.42
N ALA A 480 -4.65 -1.43 -4.83
CA ALA A 480 -5.58 -1.17 -5.92
C ALA A 480 -6.62 -0.10 -5.55
N LEU A 481 -7.14 -0.14 -4.32
CA LEU A 481 -8.09 0.85 -3.80
C LEU A 481 -7.48 2.25 -3.76
N MET A 482 -6.21 2.36 -3.36
CA MET A 482 -5.46 3.61 -3.30
C MET A 482 -4.76 3.99 -4.62
N GLN A 483 -4.85 3.15 -5.65
CA GLN A 483 -4.22 3.36 -6.96
C GLN A 483 -2.70 3.58 -6.87
N LEU A 484 -2.01 2.78 -6.06
CA LEU A 484 -0.59 2.96 -5.80
C LEU A 484 0.31 2.39 -6.91
N PRO A 485 1.41 3.07 -7.27
CA PRO A 485 2.37 2.62 -8.28
C PRO A 485 3.32 1.53 -7.73
N VAL A 486 2.77 0.40 -7.34
CA VAL A 486 3.49 -0.75 -6.77
C VAL A 486 3.67 -1.83 -7.83
N THR A 487 4.86 -2.42 -7.93
CA THR A 487 5.14 -3.56 -8.82
C THR A 487 5.37 -4.84 -8.00
N TYR A 488 4.47 -5.80 -8.13
CA TYR A 488 4.63 -7.15 -7.62
C TYR A 488 5.30 -8.04 -8.66
N VAL A 489 6.35 -8.77 -8.28
CA VAL A 489 7.05 -9.73 -9.14
C VAL A 489 6.70 -11.13 -8.65
N TRP A 490 5.66 -11.72 -9.23
CA TRP A 490 5.16 -13.04 -8.89
C TRP A 490 5.70 -14.09 -9.84
N THR A 491 6.68 -14.87 -9.41
CA THR A 491 7.25 -15.94 -10.22
C THR A 491 6.59 -17.29 -9.93
N HIS A 492 6.95 -18.32 -10.69
CA HIS A 492 6.38 -19.67 -10.54
C HIS A 492 4.86 -19.67 -10.78
N ASP A 493 4.46 -19.15 -11.95
CA ASP A 493 3.11 -18.71 -12.29
C ASP A 493 2.12 -19.81 -12.64
N SER A 494 2.55 -21.08 -12.74
CA SER A 494 1.68 -22.22 -13.11
C SER A 494 2.27 -23.56 -12.68
N ILE A 495 1.61 -24.65 -13.06
CA ILE A 495 2.12 -26.03 -12.93
C ILE A 495 3.50 -26.21 -13.59
N GLY A 496 3.89 -25.31 -14.47
CA GLY A 496 5.21 -25.27 -15.10
C GLY A 496 6.38 -25.07 -14.15
N LEU A 497 6.15 -24.75 -12.88
CA LEU A 497 7.18 -24.71 -11.86
C LEU A 497 7.71 -26.12 -11.51
N GLY A 498 6.87 -27.17 -11.69
CA GLY A 498 7.30 -28.55 -11.65
C GLY A 498 7.16 -29.25 -10.30
N GLU A 499 8.25 -29.80 -9.81
CA GLU A 499 8.33 -30.84 -8.77
C GLU A 499 7.87 -30.41 -7.39
N ASP A 500 7.84 -29.09 -7.10
CA ASP A 500 7.38 -28.55 -5.80
C ASP A 500 5.88 -28.88 -5.53
N GLY A 501 5.13 -29.15 -6.59
CA GLY A 501 3.80 -29.73 -6.50
C GLY A 501 2.68 -28.75 -6.10
N PRO A 502 1.50 -29.28 -5.72
CA PRO A 502 0.26 -28.50 -5.58
C PRO A 502 0.32 -27.35 -4.60
N THR A 503 1.16 -27.41 -3.55
CA THR A 503 1.28 -26.33 -2.54
C THR A 503 1.98 -25.09 -3.09
N HIS A 504 2.65 -25.21 -4.24
CA HIS A 504 3.39 -24.12 -4.89
C HIS A 504 2.81 -23.77 -6.27
N GLN A 505 1.93 -24.61 -6.82
CA GLN A 505 1.34 -24.45 -8.15
C GLN A 505 0.04 -23.65 -8.08
N PRO A 506 0.02 -22.39 -8.56
CA PRO A 506 -1.20 -21.60 -8.61
C PRO A 506 -2.17 -22.18 -9.66
N VAL A 507 -3.46 -22.18 -9.35
CA VAL A 507 -4.54 -22.62 -10.24
C VAL A 507 -5.56 -21.48 -10.38
N GLU A 508 -6.19 -21.06 -9.28
CA GLU A 508 -7.22 -20.02 -9.25
C GLU A 508 -6.66 -18.60 -9.12
N HIS A 509 -5.39 -18.44 -8.81
CA HIS A 509 -4.75 -17.18 -8.43
C HIS A 509 -4.90 -16.09 -9.50
N LEU A 510 -4.60 -16.41 -10.78
CA LEU A 510 -4.71 -15.44 -11.87
C LEU A 510 -6.14 -14.89 -12.00
N ALA A 511 -7.15 -15.77 -12.00
CA ALA A 511 -8.55 -15.37 -12.11
C ALA A 511 -8.98 -14.55 -10.88
N SER A 512 -8.58 -14.97 -9.68
CA SER A 512 -8.92 -14.28 -8.43
C SER A 512 -8.25 -12.91 -8.29
N LEU A 513 -7.02 -12.77 -8.77
CA LEU A 513 -6.29 -11.48 -8.79
C LEU A 513 -6.91 -10.52 -9.81
N ARG A 514 -7.25 -10.99 -11.02
CA ARG A 514 -7.98 -10.22 -12.04
C ARG A 514 -9.37 -9.75 -11.57
N ALA A 515 -9.94 -10.39 -10.55
CA ALA A 515 -11.20 -9.96 -9.94
C ALA A 515 -11.06 -8.75 -8.99
N ILE A 516 -9.84 -8.32 -8.64
CA ILE A 516 -9.60 -7.12 -7.83
C ILE A 516 -9.69 -5.89 -8.73
N PRO A 517 -10.68 -4.99 -8.53
CA PRO A 517 -10.77 -3.77 -9.33
C PRO A 517 -9.52 -2.90 -9.20
N GLY A 518 -8.95 -2.44 -10.31
CA GLY A 518 -7.78 -1.57 -10.32
C GLY A 518 -6.43 -2.27 -10.19
N LEU A 519 -6.38 -3.58 -9.98
CA LEU A 519 -5.15 -4.36 -10.09
C LEU A 519 -4.94 -4.80 -11.55
N ASN A 520 -3.74 -4.60 -12.07
CA ASN A 520 -3.36 -5.06 -13.41
C ASN A 520 -2.50 -6.33 -13.29
N VAL A 521 -2.98 -7.44 -13.83
CA VAL A 521 -2.24 -8.70 -13.88
C VAL A 521 -1.60 -8.86 -15.24
N VAL A 522 -0.26 -8.94 -15.27
CA VAL A 522 0.52 -8.99 -16.51
C VAL A 522 1.27 -10.31 -16.57
N ARG A 523 0.93 -11.18 -17.49
CA ARG A 523 1.52 -12.51 -17.68
C ARG A 523 2.15 -12.62 -19.08
N PRO A 524 3.42 -12.17 -19.25
CA PRO A 524 4.07 -12.13 -20.56
C PRO A 524 4.39 -13.53 -21.07
N ALA A 525 4.26 -13.69 -22.39
CA ALA A 525 4.50 -14.95 -23.10
C ALA A 525 5.98 -15.33 -23.17
N ASP A 526 6.86 -14.35 -23.26
CA ASP A 526 8.29 -14.53 -23.48
C ASP A 526 9.17 -13.41 -22.89
N ALA A 527 10.46 -13.50 -23.16
CA ALA A 527 11.43 -12.53 -22.67
C ALA A 527 11.25 -11.11 -23.26
N ASN A 528 10.87 -10.99 -24.52
CA ASN A 528 10.64 -9.69 -25.15
C ASN A 528 9.33 -9.06 -24.71
N GLU A 529 8.24 -9.82 -24.54
CA GLU A 529 7.03 -9.33 -23.88
C GLU A 529 7.30 -8.89 -22.43
N THR A 530 8.16 -9.61 -21.69
CA THR A 530 8.55 -9.22 -20.32
C THR A 530 9.23 -7.84 -20.32
N THR A 531 10.09 -7.56 -21.28
CA THR A 531 10.73 -6.25 -21.44
C THR A 531 9.69 -5.17 -21.73
N VAL A 532 8.76 -5.41 -22.65
CA VAL A 532 7.68 -4.46 -22.98
C VAL A 532 6.76 -4.25 -21.79
N ALA A 533 6.44 -5.31 -21.03
CA ALA A 533 5.61 -5.24 -19.83
C ALA A 533 6.23 -4.33 -18.75
N TRP A 534 7.50 -4.51 -18.43
CA TRP A 534 8.20 -3.63 -17.49
C TRP A 534 8.20 -2.16 -17.96
N ALA A 535 8.47 -1.94 -19.23
CA ALA A 535 8.45 -0.59 -19.79
C ALA A 535 7.08 0.07 -19.66
N GLU A 536 6.02 -0.67 -19.98
CA GLU A 536 4.66 -0.15 -19.88
C GLU A 536 4.22 0.09 -18.44
N ILE A 537 4.57 -0.81 -17.50
CA ILE A 537 4.32 -0.60 -16.06
C ILE A 537 4.92 0.72 -15.58
N LEU A 538 6.19 0.98 -15.90
CA LEU A 538 6.85 2.22 -15.48
C LEU A 538 6.22 3.47 -16.10
N ARG A 539 5.80 3.42 -17.38
CA ARG A 539 5.07 4.53 -18.03
C ARG A 539 3.73 4.77 -17.36
N ARG A 540 2.98 3.69 -17.06
CA ARG A 540 1.70 3.77 -16.36
C ARG A 540 1.87 4.33 -14.95
N HIS A 541 2.87 3.91 -14.20
CA HIS A 541 3.17 4.49 -12.89
C HIS A 541 3.42 6.01 -12.93
N ALA A 542 3.95 6.51 -14.04
CA ALA A 542 4.19 7.95 -14.22
C ALA A 542 2.95 8.74 -14.70
N THR A 543 1.97 8.09 -15.32
CA THR A 543 0.84 8.78 -16.00
C THR A 543 -0.53 8.43 -15.47
N ASN A 544 -0.72 7.20 -15.02
CA ASN A 544 -1.97 6.66 -14.50
C ASN A 544 -1.65 5.58 -13.45
N PRO A 545 -1.24 5.96 -12.24
CA PRO A 545 -0.72 5.04 -11.25
C PRO A 545 -1.76 3.98 -10.86
N ALA A 546 -1.30 2.74 -10.81
CA ALA A 546 -2.05 1.58 -10.35
C ALA A 546 -1.06 0.45 -10.00
N PRO A 547 -1.42 -0.50 -9.14
CA PRO A 547 -0.59 -1.65 -8.87
C PRO A 547 -0.57 -2.62 -10.06
N HIS A 548 0.60 -3.20 -10.30
CA HIS A 548 0.83 -4.20 -11.34
C HIS A 548 1.44 -5.46 -10.75
N GLY A 549 0.91 -6.61 -11.12
CA GLY A 549 1.46 -7.92 -10.78
C GLY A 549 1.99 -8.65 -12.02
N LEU A 550 3.31 -8.84 -12.08
CA LEU A 550 3.98 -9.62 -13.12
C LEU A 550 3.96 -11.10 -12.75
N ALA A 551 3.19 -11.90 -13.45
CA ALA A 551 3.16 -13.36 -13.31
C ALA A 551 4.15 -14.01 -14.28
N LEU A 552 5.22 -14.61 -13.74
CA LEU A 552 6.41 -15.00 -14.50
C LEU A 552 6.72 -16.49 -14.39
N THR A 553 7.13 -17.11 -15.49
CA THR A 553 7.45 -18.55 -15.56
C THR A 553 8.78 -18.89 -14.86
N ARG A 554 8.85 -20.10 -14.29
CA ARG A 554 10.10 -20.76 -13.90
C ARG A 554 10.80 -21.44 -15.08
N GLN A 555 10.03 -22.11 -15.92
CA GLN A 555 10.52 -22.83 -17.10
C GLN A 555 10.86 -21.88 -18.26
N GLY A 556 11.78 -22.31 -19.13
CA GLY A 556 12.12 -21.59 -20.35
C GLY A 556 10.99 -21.70 -21.39
N VAL A 557 10.72 -20.60 -22.07
CA VAL A 557 9.74 -20.49 -23.16
C VAL A 557 10.40 -19.92 -24.42
N PRO A 558 9.91 -20.24 -25.63
CA PRO A 558 10.45 -19.69 -26.88
C PRO A 558 10.33 -18.16 -26.90
N VAL A 559 11.38 -17.49 -27.35
CA VAL A 559 11.41 -16.04 -27.53
C VAL A 559 10.94 -15.69 -28.93
N TYR A 560 10.01 -14.75 -29.03
CA TYR A 560 9.50 -14.19 -30.29
C TYR A 560 10.12 -12.82 -30.57
N GLU A 561 9.87 -12.26 -31.77
CA GLU A 561 10.27 -10.90 -32.11
C GLU A 561 9.64 -9.88 -31.16
N VAL A 562 10.36 -8.79 -30.89
CA VAL A 562 9.82 -7.67 -30.11
C VAL A 562 8.57 -7.11 -30.78
N ASN A 563 7.48 -7.03 -30.03
CA ASN A 563 6.24 -6.41 -30.52
C ASN A 563 5.73 -5.37 -29.50
N ALA A 564 5.81 -4.09 -29.87
CA ALA A 564 5.35 -2.99 -29.01
C ALA A 564 3.83 -3.03 -28.72
N GLU A 565 3.02 -3.76 -29.55
CA GLU A 565 1.60 -3.93 -29.33
C GLU A 565 1.29 -4.72 -28.03
N ALA A 566 2.26 -5.44 -27.47
CA ALA A 566 2.13 -6.10 -26.18
C ALA A 566 1.78 -5.13 -25.04
N ALA A 567 2.21 -3.87 -25.14
CA ALA A 567 1.83 -2.78 -24.23
C ALA A 567 0.32 -2.47 -24.20
N LYS A 568 -0.44 -2.94 -25.21
CA LYS A 568 -1.90 -2.81 -25.29
C LYS A 568 -2.66 -3.95 -24.58
N GLY A 569 -1.93 -4.90 -23.98
CA GLY A 569 -2.50 -5.99 -23.20
C GLY A 569 -3.03 -7.19 -23.98
N GLY A 570 -3.25 -7.06 -25.29
CA GLY A 570 -3.63 -8.13 -26.20
C GLY A 570 -3.38 -7.74 -27.63
N TYR A 571 -2.72 -8.61 -28.42
CA TYR A 571 -2.35 -8.30 -29.81
C TYR A 571 -2.24 -9.56 -30.67
N VAL A 572 -2.29 -9.38 -32.00
CA VAL A 572 -2.13 -10.48 -32.94
C VAL A 572 -0.65 -10.84 -33.07
N LEU A 573 -0.26 -11.99 -32.47
CA LEU A 573 1.11 -12.50 -32.55
C LEU A 573 1.37 -13.18 -33.90
N ARG A 574 0.40 -13.97 -34.40
CA ARG A 574 0.45 -14.63 -35.71
C ARG A 574 -0.90 -14.51 -36.40
N GLU A 575 -0.88 -14.03 -37.64
CA GLU A 575 -2.09 -13.92 -38.45
C GLU A 575 -2.40 -15.24 -39.17
N ALA A 576 -3.66 -15.45 -39.56
CA ALA A 576 -4.07 -16.52 -40.42
C ALA A 576 -3.38 -16.40 -41.79
N SER A 577 -2.91 -17.52 -42.35
CA SER A 577 -2.27 -17.53 -43.69
C SER A 577 -3.16 -17.00 -44.81
N THR A 578 -4.46 -17.15 -44.65
CA THR A 578 -5.50 -16.63 -45.56
C THR A 578 -5.80 -15.15 -45.40
N GLY A 579 -5.20 -14.48 -44.39
CA GLY A 579 -5.50 -13.10 -44.01
C GLY A 579 -6.83 -12.89 -43.27
N THR A 580 -7.72 -13.89 -43.26
CA THR A 580 -8.98 -13.87 -42.48
C THR A 580 -9.07 -15.16 -41.66
N PRO A 581 -9.14 -15.05 -40.33
CA PRO A 581 -9.15 -16.24 -39.49
C PRO A 581 -10.51 -16.96 -39.52
N ASP A 582 -10.49 -18.29 -39.63
CA ASP A 582 -11.60 -19.16 -39.33
C ASP A 582 -11.76 -19.37 -37.81
N VAL A 583 -10.61 -19.40 -37.09
CA VAL A 583 -10.55 -19.57 -35.64
C VAL A 583 -9.50 -18.63 -35.04
N VAL A 584 -9.76 -18.17 -33.82
CA VAL A 584 -8.80 -17.35 -33.01
C VAL A 584 -8.40 -18.16 -31.77
N LEU A 585 -7.09 -18.34 -31.60
CA LEU A 585 -6.47 -18.89 -30.39
C LEU A 585 -5.99 -17.73 -29.53
N VAL A 586 -6.50 -17.62 -28.31
CA VAL A 586 -6.11 -16.58 -27.34
C VAL A 586 -5.32 -17.27 -26.24
N ALA A 587 -4.08 -16.88 -26.04
CA ALA A 587 -3.25 -17.47 -25.00
C ALA A 587 -2.51 -16.39 -24.20
N THR A 588 -2.06 -16.74 -22.99
CA THR A 588 -1.29 -15.86 -22.13
C THR A 588 -0.12 -16.64 -21.51
N GLY A 589 0.94 -15.93 -21.16
CA GLY A 589 2.10 -16.52 -20.48
C GLY A 589 2.72 -17.68 -21.26
N SER A 590 3.18 -18.70 -20.54
CA SER A 590 3.87 -19.85 -21.12
C SER A 590 3.04 -20.63 -22.13
N GLU A 591 1.72 -20.52 -22.15
CA GLU A 591 0.86 -21.29 -23.06
C GLU A 591 0.74 -20.69 -24.46
N VAL A 592 1.28 -19.48 -24.69
CA VAL A 592 1.28 -18.84 -26.02
C VAL A 592 2.01 -19.70 -27.05
N HIS A 593 3.10 -20.37 -26.69
CA HIS A 593 3.81 -21.25 -27.63
C HIS A 593 2.95 -22.45 -28.08
N LEU A 594 2.11 -23.00 -27.19
CA LEU A 594 1.18 -24.08 -27.55
C LEU A 594 0.14 -23.62 -28.58
N ALA A 595 -0.33 -22.37 -28.44
CA ALA A 595 -1.24 -21.78 -29.43
C ALA A 595 -0.54 -21.57 -30.79
N VAL A 596 0.74 -21.19 -30.82
CA VAL A 596 1.53 -21.05 -32.06
C VAL A 596 1.74 -22.41 -32.71
N GLU A 597 2.11 -23.44 -31.96
CA GLU A 597 2.27 -24.80 -32.47
C GLU A 597 0.92 -25.39 -32.97
N ALA A 598 -0.16 -25.16 -32.21
CA ALA A 598 -1.50 -25.58 -32.63
C ALA A 598 -1.95 -24.89 -33.93
N ARG A 599 -1.58 -23.62 -34.12
CA ARG A 599 -1.81 -22.92 -35.39
C ARG A 599 -1.14 -23.63 -36.55
N GLU A 600 0.10 -24.07 -36.41
CA GLU A 600 0.82 -24.80 -37.48
C GLU A 600 0.07 -26.09 -37.89
N LEU A 601 -0.47 -26.83 -36.91
CA LEU A 601 -1.29 -28.03 -37.19
C LEU A 601 -2.55 -27.66 -37.93
N LEU A 602 -3.28 -26.64 -37.53
CA LEU A 602 -4.55 -26.22 -38.14
C LEU A 602 -4.35 -25.61 -39.55
N GLU A 603 -3.32 -24.82 -39.74
CA GLU A 603 -2.98 -24.23 -41.05
C GLU A 603 -2.57 -25.33 -42.07
N ALA A 604 -1.90 -26.38 -41.63
CA ALA A 604 -1.60 -27.55 -42.48
C ALA A 604 -2.85 -28.29 -42.95
N GLU A 605 -3.96 -28.16 -42.22
CA GLU A 605 -5.29 -28.69 -42.59
C GLU A 605 -6.12 -27.69 -43.42
N GLY A 606 -5.58 -26.50 -43.71
CA GLY A 606 -6.26 -25.46 -44.46
C GLY A 606 -7.23 -24.63 -43.62
N VAL A 607 -7.09 -24.63 -42.28
CA VAL A 607 -7.88 -23.82 -41.35
C VAL A 607 -7.11 -22.54 -41.04
N GLY A 608 -7.62 -21.40 -41.51
CA GLY A 608 -7.02 -20.09 -41.24
C GLY A 608 -7.05 -19.77 -39.73
N THR A 609 -5.89 -19.73 -39.12
CA THR A 609 -5.78 -19.62 -37.63
C THR A 609 -4.99 -18.42 -37.20
N ARG A 610 -5.63 -17.53 -36.42
CA ARG A 610 -4.98 -16.37 -35.74
C ARG A 610 -4.57 -16.78 -34.34
N VAL A 611 -3.37 -16.38 -33.94
CA VAL A 611 -2.91 -16.44 -32.54
C VAL A 611 -2.85 -15.03 -31.93
N VAL A 612 -3.50 -14.86 -30.80
CA VAL A 612 -3.47 -13.65 -29.99
C VAL A 612 -2.70 -13.94 -28.70
N SER A 613 -1.62 -13.19 -28.46
CA SER A 613 -1.01 -13.11 -27.12
C SER A 613 -1.76 -12.06 -26.31
N MET A 614 -2.17 -12.42 -25.10
CA MET A 614 -2.92 -11.53 -24.19
C MET A 614 -2.23 -11.44 -22.83
N PRO A 615 -1.12 -10.68 -22.73
CA PRO A 615 -0.37 -10.53 -21.48
C PRO A 615 -1.18 -9.86 -20.37
N SER A 616 -2.14 -8.96 -20.67
CA SER A 616 -2.99 -8.34 -19.64
C SER A 616 -4.39 -8.06 -20.17
N VAL A 617 -5.37 -8.72 -19.58
CA VAL A 617 -6.78 -8.49 -19.94
C VAL A 617 -7.24 -7.09 -19.55
N GLU A 618 -6.71 -6.52 -18.48
CA GLU A 618 -7.03 -5.19 -17.99
C GLU A 618 -6.58 -4.13 -19.02
N TRP A 619 -5.34 -4.20 -19.46
CA TRP A 619 -4.80 -3.27 -20.47
C TRP A 619 -5.52 -3.42 -21.83
N PHE A 620 -5.91 -4.64 -22.19
CA PHE A 620 -6.68 -4.89 -23.42
C PHE A 620 -8.06 -4.25 -23.36
N GLU A 621 -8.75 -4.35 -22.23
CA GLU A 621 -10.09 -3.78 -22.05
C GLU A 621 -10.10 -2.25 -22.07
N GLU A 622 -9.01 -1.60 -21.72
CA GLU A 622 -8.84 -0.13 -21.83
C GLU A 622 -8.72 0.35 -23.28
N GLN A 623 -8.41 -0.55 -24.21
CA GLN A 623 -8.21 -0.16 -25.61
C GLN A 623 -9.53 0.25 -26.28
N PRO A 624 -9.49 1.14 -27.30
CA PRO A 624 -10.65 1.48 -28.11
C PRO A 624 -11.34 0.23 -28.70
N ALA A 625 -12.66 0.29 -28.83
CA ALA A 625 -13.45 -0.84 -29.35
C ALA A 625 -12.97 -1.33 -30.73
N GLU A 626 -12.55 -0.42 -31.59
CA GLU A 626 -12.01 -0.73 -32.91
C GLU A 626 -10.75 -1.57 -32.84
N TYR A 627 -9.84 -1.26 -31.90
CA TYR A 627 -8.64 -2.05 -31.67
C TYR A 627 -8.99 -3.44 -31.14
N ARG A 628 -9.82 -3.53 -30.10
CA ARG A 628 -10.25 -4.81 -29.52
C ARG A 628 -10.94 -5.71 -30.57
N GLN A 629 -11.75 -5.11 -31.45
CA GLN A 629 -12.41 -5.83 -32.54
C GLN A 629 -11.45 -6.21 -33.67
N SER A 630 -10.37 -5.47 -33.90
CA SER A 630 -9.35 -5.85 -34.86
C SER A 630 -8.56 -7.06 -34.39
N VAL A 631 -8.31 -7.18 -33.07
CA VAL A 631 -7.62 -8.33 -32.46
C VAL A 631 -8.55 -9.55 -32.37
N LEU A 632 -9.76 -9.36 -31.83
CA LEU A 632 -10.79 -10.37 -31.63
C LEU A 632 -12.06 -10.05 -32.47
N PRO A 633 -12.05 -10.32 -33.78
CA PRO A 633 -13.14 -9.93 -34.68
C PRO A 633 -14.48 -10.56 -34.24
N PRO A 634 -15.56 -9.75 -34.07
CA PRO A 634 -16.87 -10.26 -33.67
C PRO A 634 -17.49 -11.26 -34.67
N SER A 635 -17.05 -11.22 -35.92
CA SER A 635 -17.47 -12.16 -36.98
C SER A 635 -16.90 -13.56 -36.79
N VAL A 636 -15.76 -13.72 -36.11
CA VAL A 636 -15.14 -15.02 -35.85
C VAL A 636 -15.65 -15.55 -34.53
N LYS A 637 -16.57 -16.52 -34.59
CA LYS A 637 -17.22 -17.14 -33.43
C LYS A 637 -16.43 -18.30 -32.85
N ALA A 638 -15.62 -18.97 -33.68
CA ALA A 638 -14.74 -20.03 -33.22
C ALA A 638 -13.54 -19.43 -32.49
N ARG A 639 -13.43 -19.67 -31.18
CA ARG A 639 -12.35 -19.17 -30.34
C ARG A 639 -11.92 -20.19 -29.32
N VAL A 640 -10.63 -20.24 -29.04
CA VAL A 640 -10.07 -21.08 -27.96
C VAL A 640 -9.22 -20.22 -27.08
N ALA A 641 -9.42 -20.31 -25.78
CA ALA A 641 -8.49 -19.73 -24.80
C ALA A 641 -7.58 -20.82 -24.21
N VAL A 642 -6.33 -20.46 -23.91
CA VAL A 642 -5.33 -21.37 -23.32
C VAL A 642 -4.60 -20.69 -22.17
N GLU A 643 -4.78 -21.20 -20.95
CA GLU A 643 -4.10 -20.73 -19.74
C GLU A 643 -3.99 -21.87 -18.75
N ALA A 644 -2.78 -22.14 -18.22
CA ALA A 644 -2.54 -23.13 -17.17
C ALA A 644 -2.97 -22.58 -15.80
N GLY A 645 -4.26 -22.41 -15.65
CA GLY A 645 -5.02 -21.94 -14.51
C GLY A 645 -6.50 -22.20 -14.74
N ILE A 646 -7.35 -21.80 -13.79
CA ILE A 646 -8.81 -21.98 -13.91
C ILE A 646 -9.37 -21.13 -15.06
N GLY A 647 -10.29 -21.69 -15.84
CA GLY A 647 -10.82 -21.09 -17.07
C GLY A 647 -11.72 -19.87 -16.90
N LEU A 648 -12.03 -19.46 -15.67
CA LEU A 648 -13.06 -18.47 -15.33
C LEU A 648 -12.91 -17.13 -16.08
N THR A 649 -11.70 -16.62 -16.24
CA THR A 649 -11.43 -15.35 -16.93
C THR A 649 -11.86 -15.38 -18.39
N TRP A 650 -11.79 -16.54 -19.07
CA TRP A 650 -11.80 -16.66 -20.50
C TRP A 650 -13.19 -16.78 -21.12
N TYR A 651 -14.22 -17.13 -20.35
CA TYR A 651 -15.61 -17.24 -20.86
C TYR A 651 -16.08 -15.98 -21.61
N ARG A 652 -15.69 -14.81 -21.13
CA ARG A 652 -16.01 -13.52 -21.76
C ARG A 652 -15.42 -13.37 -23.15
N TYR A 653 -14.25 -13.95 -23.40
CA TYR A 653 -13.50 -13.78 -24.66
C TYR A 653 -13.82 -14.85 -25.70
N VAL A 654 -14.14 -16.04 -25.27
CA VAL A 654 -14.41 -17.15 -26.17
C VAL A 654 -15.87 -17.22 -26.62
N GLY A 655 -16.82 -16.78 -25.81
CA GLY A 655 -18.25 -16.79 -26.11
C GLY A 655 -18.86 -18.19 -26.18
N ASP A 656 -20.11 -18.30 -26.68
CA ASP A 656 -20.94 -19.54 -26.61
C ASP A 656 -20.41 -20.70 -27.43
N HIS A 657 -19.69 -20.42 -28.50
CA HIS A 657 -19.12 -21.47 -29.40
C HIS A 657 -17.66 -21.79 -29.02
N GLY A 658 -17.09 -21.06 -28.06
CA GLY A 658 -15.69 -21.21 -27.69
C GLY A 658 -15.37 -22.44 -26.87
N ARG A 659 -14.06 -22.68 -26.73
CA ARG A 659 -13.49 -23.72 -25.87
C ARG A 659 -12.39 -23.11 -25.02
N ILE A 660 -12.12 -23.72 -23.86
CA ILE A 660 -11.05 -23.28 -22.96
C ILE A 660 -10.21 -24.51 -22.65
N VAL A 661 -8.91 -24.40 -22.86
CA VAL A 661 -7.92 -25.36 -22.38
C VAL A 661 -7.36 -24.77 -21.08
N SER A 662 -7.84 -25.26 -19.95
CA SER A 662 -7.62 -24.76 -18.58
C SER A 662 -7.35 -25.90 -17.61
N LEU A 663 -6.99 -25.56 -16.38
CA LEU A 663 -6.76 -26.49 -15.28
C LEU A 663 -7.87 -26.31 -14.24
N GLU A 664 -8.78 -27.29 -14.15
CA GLU A 664 -9.94 -27.25 -13.24
C GLU A 664 -9.74 -28.12 -11.98
N HIS A 665 -8.48 -28.42 -11.65
CA HIS A 665 -8.07 -29.20 -10.47
C HIS A 665 -6.67 -28.79 -10.01
N PHE A 666 -6.29 -29.15 -8.80
CA PHE A 666 -4.91 -28.91 -8.33
C PHE A 666 -3.90 -29.70 -9.14
N GLY A 667 -2.67 -29.19 -9.19
CA GLY A 667 -1.56 -29.82 -9.89
C GLY A 667 -1.03 -31.08 -9.20
N ALA A 668 0.18 -31.48 -9.58
CA ALA A 668 0.87 -32.63 -9.02
C ALA A 668 2.39 -32.42 -9.02
N SER A 669 3.14 -33.25 -8.26
CA SER A 669 4.61 -33.23 -8.25
C SER A 669 5.15 -34.08 -9.39
N ALA A 670 5.63 -33.42 -10.44
CA ALA A 670 6.38 -34.00 -11.54
C ALA A 670 7.11 -32.88 -12.30
N ASP A 671 7.96 -33.23 -13.28
CA ASP A 671 8.56 -32.20 -14.13
C ASP A 671 7.51 -31.49 -14.98
N ALA A 672 7.80 -30.24 -15.37
CA ALA A 672 6.88 -29.39 -16.11
C ALA A 672 6.33 -30.05 -17.39
N LYS A 673 7.19 -30.73 -18.17
CA LYS A 673 6.80 -31.35 -19.43
C LYS A 673 5.78 -32.48 -19.22
N THR A 674 6.01 -33.29 -18.18
CA THR A 674 5.08 -34.37 -17.80
C THR A 674 3.74 -33.79 -17.36
N LEU A 675 3.73 -32.73 -16.52
CA LEU A 675 2.49 -32.12 -16.05
C LEU A 675 1.70 -31.46 -17.16
N PHE A 676 2.34 -30.75 -18.08
CA PHE A 676 1.67 -30.15 -19.22
C PHE A 676 1.03 -31.20 -20.11
N ALA A 677 1.77 -32.30 -20.40
CA ALA A 677 1.22 -33.40 -21.23
C ALA A 677 0.05 -34.12 -20.53
N GLU A 678 0.21 -34.46 -19.23
CA GLU A 678 -0.80 -35.22 -18.49
C GLU A 678 -2.10 -34.42 -18.31
N PHE A 679 -2.00 -33.08 -18.12
CA PHE A 679 -3.16 -32.21 -17.93
C PHE A 679 -3.66 -31.57 -19.20
N GLY A 680 -3.19 -32.05 -20.37
CA GLY A 680 -3.73 -31.68 -21.67
C GLY A 680 -3.28 -30.32 -22.23
N PHE A 681 -2.24 -29.73 -21.70
CA PHE A 681 -1.63 -28.53 -22.26
C PHE A 681 -0.63 -28.92 -23.37
N THR A 682 -1.20 -29.33 -24.52
CA THR A 682 -0.45 -29.72 -25.72
C THR A 682 -1.03 -29.03 -26.96
N ALA A 683 -0.20 -28.84 -27.98
CA ALA A 683 -0.63 -28.25 -29.27
C ALA A 683 -1.77 -29.06 -29.92
N GLU A 684 -1.70 -30.39 -29.81
CA GLU A 684 -2.73 -31.28 -30.36
C GLU A 684 -4.09 -31.08 -29.68
N ASN A 685 -4.11 -30.92 -28.34
CA ASN A 685 -5.35 -30.68 -27.61
C ASN A 685 -5.92 -29.28 -27.90
N VAL A 686 -5.07 -28.27 -28.00
CA VAL A 686 -5.50 -26.92 -28.43
C VAL A 686 -6.09 -26.95 -29.83
N ALA A 687 -5.46 -27.66 -30.77
CA ALA A 687 -5.99 -27.84 -32.14
C ALA A 687 -7.30 -28.63 -32.15
N ALA A 688 -7.44 -29.65 -31.29
CA ALA A 688 -8.71 -30.39 -31.14
C ALA A 688 -9.83 -29.48 -30.63
N ALA A 689 -9.58 -28.68 -29.60
CA ALA A 689 -10.51 -27.69 -29.08
C ALA A 689 -10.91 -26.65 -30.14
N ALA A 690 -9.98 -26.26 -31.01
CA ALA A 690 -10.26 -25.36 -32.12
C ALA A 690 -11.21 -25.99 -33.15
N ARG A 691 -11.01 -27.26 -33.49
CA ARG A 691 -11.93 -28.02 -34.41
C ARG A 691 -13.33 -28.13 -33.81
N GLU A 692 -13.44 -28.41 -32.51
CA GLU A 692 -14.73 -28.44 -31.81
C GLU A 692 -15.43 -27.07 -31.84
N SER A 693 -14.68 -26.00 -31.56
CA SER A 693 -15.21 -24.63 -31.60
C SER A 693 -15.68 -24.24 -33.01
N LEU A 694 -14.91 -24.61 -34.04
CA LEU A 694 -15.31 -24.43 -35.45
C LEU A 694 -16.59 -25.18 -35.79
N ALA A 695 -16.72 -26.44 -35.36
CA ALA A 695 -17.93 -27.24 -35.59
C ALA A 695 -19.15 -26.60 -34.91
N ALA A 696 -18.99 -26.13 -33.64
CA ALA A 696 -20.04 -25.43 -32.90
C ALA A 696 -20.45 -24.08 -33.54
N ALA A 697 -19.50 -23.38 -34.15
CA ALA A 697 -19.76 -22.08 -34.80
C ALA A 697 -20.42 -22.21 -36.19
N ARG A 698 -20.34 -23.40 -36.84
CA ARG A 698 -20.94 -23.69 -38.15
C ARG A 698 -22.32 -24.34 -38.04
N GLY A 699 -22.64 -24.94 -36.92
CA GLY A 699 -23.93 -25.60 -36.65
C GLY A 699 -24.93 -24.69 -36.07
#